data_9925430a2a36a52fb6f865791c9b34ca
#
_entry.id   9925430a2a36a52fb6f865791c9b34ca
#
_cell.length_a   1.000
_cell.length_b   1.000
_cell.length_c   1.000
_cell.angle_alpha   90.00
_cell.angle_beta   90.00
_cell.angle_gamma   90.00
#
_symmetry.space_group_name_H-M   'P 1'
#
loop_
_entity.id
_entity.type
_entity.pdbx_description
1 polymer ?
#
loop_
_entity_poly.entity_id
_entity_poly.type
_entity_poly.pdbx_seq_one_letter_code
_entity_poly.pdbx_strand_id
1 'polypeptide(L)'
;MVSKKKIKNNNKKTLNYKQRVSLVYLIVFCLVGLLVARLGWLTLVKGRYLEAKANTEWQKEISVTATRGDILDRNESILVSSANVYRLDFDLDAIKTHMKKNEVTKEEIAKQISGVVSEVSYDDILKALNRKNSDGSDATYAPLVRGITKDIADSADDLDIYGLIVSRDVKRYYPNGNFLASALGGINSEGVGLTGIELQYDEYLAGISGMKIGGYDSWGNRLPFETYKFTPPIDGNDIVLTVDENLQYVAEKIAQKGLKEHNAKGVHVLITDPNNGEILAMVNKPDYDPNTPYMGYESFDGETENDQIQNMWRNWLVSDTFEPGSTFKIVTMIAALQEGVVSDSDTFVCNGGVKFGNTTVKCWKREGHGTQTLAEVLKNSCNVGMMEIGERLGIEKLNEYIYKLGFGKTTGIDLPGEATGIVKSSDTVSAIDLATISFGQTNTVTSLQLMAAFNAIANGGDLIQPHIVKEISHEDEGGNRVIDEEVKVSVKKDLLTDSSTALIRSYLERTVTKDGPDGAFVQGYNVGGKTGTAQKVDPNTGTYSKDKYISSMIALAPIENPQITVFIAVDEPSNGAYYGGEVAAPLMKELFEEVFKYMDSPLAKERFSIYKNVIIPDVRGKSIDEAKQILKANNLEAEIKGNGKTIVSMETYPGSTVKEGTTITITAKDSNQINKEVIMPDLKGSTKEFASEILNNLGIICEFEGEGNVHSQSIASGNKVVKGTKVTITLNKAFEY
;
A
#
# COMPACT_ATOMS: atom_id res chain seq x y z
N MET A 1 88.14 -96.53 -4.62
CA MET A 1 86.68 -96.67 -4.74
C MET A 1 86.14 -95.40 -5.42
N VAL A 2 85.74 -95.53 -6.64
CA VAL A 2 85.32 -94.42 -7.48
C VAL A 2 83.79 -94.41 -7.60
N SER A 3 83.16 -93.31 -7.12
CA SER A 3 81.74 -93.08 -7.18
C SER A 3 81.33 -92.46 -8.51
N LYS A 4 80.50 -93.15 -9.30
CA LYS A 4 79.94 -92.68 -10.60
C LYS A 4 78.79 -91.73 -10.35
N LYS A 5 79.00 -90.43 -10.66
CA LYS A 5 77.87 -89.41 -10.69
C LYS A 5 77.09 -89.65 -12.00
N LYS A 6 75.78 -89.97 -11.86
CA LYS A 6 74.83 -90.02 -12.96
C LYS A 6 74.41 -88.60 -13.37
N ILE A 7 74.70 -88.22 -14.64
CA ILE A 7 74.22 -86.97 -15.26
C ILE A 7 72.78 -87.24 -15.72
N LYS A 8 71.85 -86.44 -15.16
CA LYS A 8 70.48 -86.38 -15.59
C LYS A 8 70.39 -85.54 -16.90
N ASN A 9 70.12 -86.18 -17.99
CA ASN A 9 69.90 -85.54 -19.29
C ASN A 9 68.51 -84.87 -19.28
N ASN A 10 68.42 -83.52 -19.23
CA ASN A 10 67.20 -82.74 -19.31
C ASN A 10 66.85 -82.50 -20.76
N ASN A 11 66.15 -83.44 -21.40
CA ASN A 11 65.60 -83.27 -22.75
C ASN A 11 64.43 -82.26 -22.68
N LYS A 12 64.74 -80.96 -22.96
CA LYS A 12 63.72 -79.95 -23.25
C LYS A 12 63.08 -80.36 -24.61
N LYS A 13 61.86 -80.93 -24.55
CA LYS A 13 61.04 -81.12 -25.73
C LYS A 13 60.65 -79.74 -26.29
N THR A 14 61.39 -79.29 -27.32
CA THR A 14 60.99 -78.12 -28.12
C THR A 14 59.75 -78.47 -28.92
N LEU A 15 58.62 -77.78 -28.67
CA LEU A 15 57.39 -77.97 -29.45
C LEU A 15 57.66 -77.76 -30.93
N ASN A 16 57.19 -78.73 -31.76
CA ASN A 16 57.29 -78.66 -33.20
C ASN A 16 56.45 -77.48 -33.73
N TYR A 17 56.82 -76.90 -34.92
CA TYR A 17 56.16 -75.71 -35.52
C TYR A 17 54.61 -75.82 -35.52
N LYS A 18 54.08 -76.98 -35.95
CA LYS A 18 52.63 -77.25 -35.92
C LYS A 18 52.01 -77.12 -34.47
N GLN A 19 52.73 -77.63 -33.47
CA GLN A 19 52.29 -77.56 -32.09
C GLN A 19 52.34 -76.13 -31.52
N ARG A 20 53.28 -75.31 -31.94
CA ARG A 20 53.36 -73.92 -31.60
C ARG A 20 52.21 -73.09 -32.21
N VAL A 21 51.92 -73.39 -33.51
CA VAL A 21 50.78 -72.73 -34.20
C VAL A 21 49.46 -73.15 -33.56
N SER A 22 49.25 -74.50 -33.29
CA SER A 22 48.06 -74.96 -32.57
C SER A 22 47.90 -74.37 -31.17
N LEU A 23 49.00 -74.14 -30.45
CA LEU A 23 48.97 -73.50 -29.14
C LEU A 23 48.56 -72.03 -29.23
N VAL A 24 49.02 -71.30 -30.27
CA VAL A 24 48.63 -69.92 -30.53
C VAL A 24 47.13 -69.89 -30.87
N TYR A 25 46.62 -70.77 -31.74
CA TYR A 25 45.19 -70.84 -32.02
C TYR A 25 44.37 -71.22 -30.82
N LEU A 26 44.85 -72.11 -29.93
CA LEU A 26 44.15 -72.42 -28.67
C LEU A 26 44.10 -71.22 -27.74
N ILE A 27 45.20 -70.49 -27.62
CA ILE A 27 45.25 -69.26 -26.80
C ILE A 27 44.29 -68.20 -27.34
N VAL A 28 44.32 -67.99 -28.67
CA VAL A 28 43.37 -67.01 -29.30
C VAL A 28 41.92 -67.48 -29.13
N PHE A 29 41.62 -68.75 -29.28
CA PHE A 29 40.29 -69.32 -29.05
C PHE A 29 39.84 -69.16 -27.58
N CYS A 30 40.74 -69.43 -26.63
CA CYS A 30 40.47 -69.21 -25.20
C CYS A 30 40.22 -67.71 -24.87
N LEU A 31 41.00 -66.79 -25.47
CA LEU A 31 40.85 -65.37 -25.32
C LEU A 31 39.47 -64.87 -25.89
N VAL A 32 39.12 -65.35 -27.08
CA VAL A 32 37.82 -65.06 -27.68
C VAL A 32 36.66 -65.62 -26.82
N GLY A 33 36.83 -66.90 -26.34
CA GLY A 33 35.87 -67.54 -25.44
C GLY A 33 35.68 -66.72 -24.11
N LEU A 34 36.78 -66.27 -23.56
CA LEU A 34 36.76 -65.37 -22.37
C LEU A 34 36.06 -64.05 -22.66
N LEU A 35 36.32 -63.43 -23.81
CA LEU A 35 35.65 -62.20 -24.26
C LEU A 35 34.14 -62.41 -24.42
N VAL A 36 33.73 -63.51 -25.11
CA VAL A 36 32.31 -63.85 -25.26
C VAL A 36 31.65 -64.14 -23.92
N ALA A 37 32.32 -64.91 -23.03
CA ALA A 37 31.81 -65.16 -21.69
C ALA A 37 31.69 -63.89 -20.87
N ARG A 38 32.67 -62.97 -21.00
CA ARG A 38 32.65 -61.65 -20.31
C ARG A 38 31.51 -60.77 -20.86
N LEU A 39 31.32 -60.70 -22.18
CA LEU A 39 30.22 -60.01 -22.80
C LEU A 39 28.87 -60.59 -22.39
N GLY A 40 28.72 -61.94 -22.40
CA GLY A 40 27.52 -62.61 -21.93
C GLY A 40 27.22 -62.30 -20.46
N TRP A 41 28.24 -62.29 -19.59
CA TRP A 41 28.06 -61.95 -18.19
C TRP A 41 27.65 -60.48 -18.01
N LEU A 42 28.25 -59.54 -18.77
CA LEU A 42 27.89 -58.11 -18.74
C LEU A 42 26.46 -57.86 -19.24
N THR A 43 26.06 -58.56 -20.33
CA THR A 43 24.73 -58.36 -20.93
C THR A 43 23.63 -59.11 -20.17
N LEU A 44 23.85 -60.36 -19.76
CA LEU A 44 22.79 -61.22 -19.18
C LEU A 44 22.71 -61.11 -17.65
N VAL A 45 23.85 -60.93 -16.98
CA VAL A 45 23.88 -60.90 -15.49
C VAL A 45 23.91 -59.45 -14.93
N LYS A 46 24.74 -58.59 -15.52
CA LYS A 46 24.87 -57.21 -15.10
C LYS A 46 24.03 -56.21 -15.93
N GLY A 47 23.43 -56.66 -17.04
CA GLY A 47 22.74 -55.79 -18.00
C GLY A 47 21.69 -54.88 -17.30
N ARG A 48 20.78 -55.45 -16.52
CA ARG A 48 19.77 -54.68 -15.79
C ARG A 48 20.36 -53.70 -14.77
N TYR A 49 21.44 -54.07 -14.10
CA TYR A 49 22.13 -53.14 -13.14
C TYR A 49 22.81 -52.00 -13.87
N LEU A 50 23.51 -52.32 -14.98
CA LEU A 50 24.17 -51.29 -15.78
C LEU A 50 23.19 -50.37 -16.50
N GLU A 51 22.07 -50.93 -16.97
CA GLU A 51 20.96 -50.16 -17.54
C GLU A 51 20.32 -49.23 -16.51
N ALA A 52 20.00 -49.73 -15.30
CA ALA A 52 19.48 -48.92 -14.23
C ALA A 52 20.45 -47.81 -13.83
N LYS A 53 21.73 -48.09 -13.73
CA LYS A 53 22.78 -47.12 -13.42
C LYS A 53 22.95 -46.07 -14.53
N ALA A 54 22.93 -46.51 -15.80
CA ALA A 54 22.96 -45.60 -16.96
C ALA A 54 21.73 -44.68 -16.99
N ASN A 55 20.54 -45.23 -16.76
CA ASN A 55 19.30 -44.44 -16.69
C ASN A 55 19.35 -43.39 -15.57
N THR A 56 19.92 -43.74 -14.41
CA THR A 56 20.08 -42.78 -13.30
C THR A 56 21.10 -41.65 -13.62
N GLU A 57 22.15 -41.97 -14.39
CA GLU A 57 23.18 -41.02 -14.81
C GLU A 57 22.75 -40.17 -16.03
N TRP A 58 21.92 -40.72 -16.91
CA TRP A 58 21.47 -40.07 -18.15
C TRP A 58 20.16 -39.30 -18.00
N GLN A 59 19.25 -39.73 -17.09
CA GLN A 59 18.01 -39.01 -16.84
C GLN A 59 18.30 -37.74 -16.00
N LYS A 60 18.16 -36.59 -16.62
CA LYS A 60 18.17 -35.30 -15.94
C LYS A 60 16.74 -34.79 -15.84
N GLU A 61 16.40 -34.37 -14.67
CA GLU A 61 15.19 -33.60 -14.37
C GLU A 61 15.52 -32.14 -14.49
N ILE A 62 14.90 -31.45 -15.43
CA ILE A 62 15.05 -30.01 -15.62
C ILE A 62 13.74 -29.38 -15.19
N SER A 63 13.77 -28.56 -14.14
CA SER A 63 12.62 -27.75 -13.74
C SER A 63 12.37 -26.67 -14.79
N VAL A 64 11.10 -26.49 -15.15
CA VAL A 64 10.64 -25.38 -16.00
C VAL A 64 9.88 -24.42 -15.12
N THR A 65 10.46 -23.28 -14.85
CA THR A 65 9.89 -22.29 -13.93
C THR A 65 8.56 -21.76 -14.47
N ALA A 66 7.53 -21.72 -13.61
CA ALA A 66 6.28 -21.05 -13.89
C ALA A 66 6.49 -19.52 -13.92
N THR A 67 5.68 -18.82 -14.68
CA THR A 67 5.63 -17.35 -14.62
C THR A 67 4.86 -16.94 -13.39
N ARG A 68 5.42 -16.03 -12.60
CA ARG A 68 4.73 -15.46 -11.44
C ARG A 68 3.65 -14.50 -11.91
N GLY A 69 2.41 -14.62 -11.41
CA GLY A 69 1.27 -13.81 -11.79
C GLY A 69 1.48 -12.31 -11.56
N ASP A 70 0.76 -11.49 -12.26
CA ASP A 70 0.85 -10.03 -12.18
C ASP A 70 0.09 -9.48 -10.97
N ILE A 71 0.49 -8.29 -10.50
CA ILE A 71 -0.28 -7.54 -9.50
C ILE A 71 -0.81 -6.29 -10.19
N LEU A 72 -2.11 -6.08 -10.11
CA LEU A 72 -2.85 -5.06 -10.84
C LEU A 72 -3.55 -4.11 -9.87
N ASP A 73 -3.77 -2.87 -10.28
CA ASP A 73 -4.68 -1.98 -9.57
C ASP A 73 -6.15 -2.39 -9.82
N ARG A 74 -7.09 -1.71 -9.18
CA ARG A 74 -8.52 -2.00 -9.33
C ARG A 74 -9.09 -1.78 -10.75
N ASN A 75 -8.39 -1.03 -11.59
CA ASN A 75 -8.73 -0.73 -12.98
C ASN A 75 -7.91 -1.58 -13.97
N GLU A 76 -7.24 -2.62 -13.47
CA GLU A 76 -6.41 -3.55 -14.22
C GLU A 76 -5.11 -2.95 -14.78
N SER A 77 -4.66 -1.80 -14.25
CA SER A 77 -3.32 -1.26 -14.55
C SER A 77 -2.25 -2.13 -13.89
N ILE A 78 -1.20 -2.46 -14.62
CA ILE A 78 -0.11 -3.31 -14.14
C ILE A 78 0.76 -2.54 -13.13
N LEU A 79 0.75 -3.00 -11.88
CA LEU A 79 1.62 -2.49 -10.82
C LEU A 79 2.90 -3.30 -10.67
N VAL A 80 2.82 -4.62 -10.87
CA VAL A 80 3.97 -5.52 -10.83
C VAL A 80 3.77 -6.60 -11.88
N SER A 81 4.80 -6.88 -12.66
CA SER A 81 4.79 -7.93 -13.67
C SER A 81 6.06 -8.77 -13.67
N SER A 82 6.03 -9.90 -14.37
CA SER A 82 7.14 -10.81 -14.50
C SER A 82 7.71 -10.77 -15.91
N ALA A 83 8.96 -10.39 -16.05
CA ALA A 83 9.66 -10.40 -17.33
C ALA A 83 10.48 -11.70 -17.49
N ASN A 84 10.34 -12.35 -18.65
CA ASN A 84 11.22 -13.45 -19.05
C ASN A 84 12.61 -12.91 -19.34
N VAL A 85 13.57 -13.32 -18.54
CA VAL A 85 14.98 -12.98 -18.65
C VAL A 85 15.81 -14.26 -18.68
N TYR A 86 17.12 -14.13 -18.68
CA TYR A 86 18.04 -15.26 -18.67
C TYR A 86 19.08 -15.11 -17.57
N ARG A 87 19.66 -16.23 -17.18
CA ARG A 87 20.78 -16.32 -16.25
C ARG A 87 21.92 -17.11 -16.84
N LEU A 88 23.11 -16.76 -16.42
CA LEU A 88 24.34 -17.51 -16.73
C LEU A 88 24.90 -18.11 -15.47
N ASP A 89 25.27 -19.36 -15.55
CA ASP A 89 25.92 -20.11 -14.47
C ASP A 89 27.11 -20.90 -15.02
N PHE A 90 28.03 -21.31 -14.13
CA PHE A 90 29.13 -22.20 -14.48
C PHE A 90 28.96 -23.59 -13.89
N ASP A 91 29.03 -24.62 -14.73
CA ASP A 91 29.49 -25.94 -14.32
C ASP A 91 31.01 -25.95 -14.35
N LEU A 92 31.65 -25.80 -13.17
CA LEU A 92 33.08 -25.61 -13.05
C LEU A 92 33.89 -26.86 -13.43
N ASP A 93 33.31 -28.05 -13.36
CA ASP A 93 33.98 -29.30 -13.81
C ASP A 93 33.93 -29.43 -15.34
N ALA A 94 32.83 -29.02 -15.97
CA ALA A 94 32.73 -28.90 -17.42
C ALA A 94 33.70 -27.82 -17.96
N ILE A 95 33.80 -26.67 -17.28
CA ILE A 95 34.80 -25.62 -17.61
C ILE A 95 36.24 -26.14 -17.55
N LYS A 96 36.61 -26.90 -16.50
CA LYS A 96 37.95 -27.55 -16.44
C LYS A 96 38.21 -28.47 -17.64
N THR A 97 37.17 -29.16 -18.10
CA THR A 97 37.25 -30.04 -19.28
C THR A 97 37.41 -29.22 -20.56
N HIS A 98 36.64 -28.12 -20.70
CA HIS A 98 36.75 -27.19 -21.83
C HIS A 98 38.17 -26.57 -21.93
N MET A 99 38.69 -26.12 -20.81
CA MET A 99 40.05 -25.54 -20.72
C MET A 99 41.12 -26.52 -21.19
N LYS A 100 41.03 -27.81 -20.78
CA LYS A 100 42.01 -28.83 -21.17
C LYS A 100 41.89 -29.19 -22.66
N LYS A 101 40.68 -29.24 -23.21
CA LYS A 101 40.44 -29.64 -24.61
C LYS A 101 40.85 -28.56 -25.59
N ASN A 102 40.59 -27.29 -25.26
CA ASN A 102 40.80 -26.16 -26.15
C ASN A 102 42.06 -25.34 -25.80
N GLU A 103 42.86 -25.79 -24.81
CA GLU A 103 44.08 -25.12 -24.34
C GLU A 103 43.90 -23.66 -23.96
N VAL A 104 42.71 -23.30 -23.37
CA VAL A 104 42.37 -21.95 -22.95
C VAL A 104 42.42 -21.77 -21.42
N THR A 105 42.71 -20.55 -20.97
CA THR A 105 42.84 -20.19 -19.54
C THR A 105 41.52 -19.60 -19.02
N LYS A 106 41.41 -19.50 -17.71
CA LYS A 106 40.27 -18.82 -17.03
C LYS A 106 40.16 -17.35 -17.44
N GLU A 107 41.31 -16.70 -17.60
CA GLU A 107 41.46 -15.30 -17.99
C GLU A 107 40.90 -15.07 -19.42
N GLU A 108 41.19 -16.02 -20.33
CA GLU A 108 40.64 -15.96 -21.71
C GLU A 108 39.15 -16.18 -21.74
N ILE A 109 38.62 -17.15 -20.98
CA ILE A 109 37.17 -17.37 -20.82
C ILE A 109 36.51 -16.13 -20.23
N ALA A 110 37.07 -15.54 -19.17
CA ALA A 110 36.53 -14.33 -18.55
C ALA A 110 36.52 -13.15 -19.53
N LYS A 111 37.54 -13.02 -20.36
CA LYS A 111 37.63 -11.98 -21.40
C LYS A 111 36.61 -12.17 -22.51
N GLN A 112 36.35 -13.41 -22.93
CA GLN A 112 35.32 -13.69 -23.96
C GLN A 112 33.94 -13.34 -23.43
N ILE A 113 33.60 -13.80 -22.21
CA ILE A 113 32.29 -13.53 -21.61
C ILE A 113 32.10 -12.03 -21.34
N SER A 114 33.09 -11.35 -20.77
CA SER A 114 33.01 -9.90 -20.51
C SER A 114 32.92 -9.06 -21.79
N GLY A 115 33.25 -9.63 -22.94
CA GLY A 115 33.11 -8.97 -24.24
C GLY A 115 31.69 -8.96 -24.78
N VAL A 116 30.81 -9.84 -24.32
CA VAL A 116 29.42 -9.97 -24.78
C VAL A 116 28.39 -9.73 -23.66
N VAL A 117 28.76 -9.90 -22.40
CA VAL A 117 27.91 -9.74 -21.23
C VAL A 117 28.39 -8.52 -20.46
N SER A 118 27.75 -7.37 -20.68
CA SER A 118 28.09 -6.09 -20.04
C SER A 118 27.68 -6.00 -18.57
N GLU A 119 26.74 -6.84 -18.13
CA GLU A 119 26.12 -6.86 -16.81
C GLU A 119 27.03 -7.46 -15.73
N VAL A 120 28.15 -8.07 -16.11
CA VAL A 120 29.10 -8.67 -15.17
C VAL A 120 30.53 -8.24 -15.48
N SER A 121 31.28 -7.86 -14.46
CA SER A 121 32.67 -7.44 -14.64
C SER A 121 33.61 -8.62 -14.90
N TYR A 122 34.73 -8.35 -15.59
CA TYR A 122 35.80 -9.34 -15.78
C TYR A 122 36.27 -9.98 -14.48
N ASP A 123 36.41 -9.17 -13.41
CA ASP A 123 36.86 -9.63 -12.10
C ASP A 123 35.83 -10.54 -11.42
N ASP A 124 34.54 -10.25 -11.54
CA ASP A 124 33.48 -11.09 -11.00
C ASP A 124 33.39 -12.44 -11.74
N ILE A 125 33.60 -12.44 -13.05
CA ILE A 125 33.69 -13.68 -13.83
C ILE A 125 34.87 -14.54 -13.33
N LEU A 126 36.05 -13.94 -13.15
CA LEU A 126 37.20 -14.65 -12.60
C LEU A 126 36.97 -15.15 -11.17
N LYS A 127 36.27 -14.37 -10.34
CA LYS A 127 35.88 -14.77 -8.98
C LYS A 127 34.95 -15.99 -9.02
N ALA A 128 33.95 -15.99 -9.92
CA ALA A 128 33.05 -17.12 -10.10
C ALA A 128 33.80 -18.38 -10.59
N LEU A 129 34.72 -18.25 -11.57
CA LEU A 129 35.54 -19.35 -12.07
C LEU A 129 36.53 -19.91 -11.02
N ASN A 130 36.83 -19.15 -9.96
CA ASN A 130 37.71 -19.54 -8.86
C ASN A 130 36.94 -19.85 -7.57
N ARG A 131 35.64 -20.00 -7.62
CA ARG A 131 34.80 -20.25 -6.44
C ARG A 131 35.23 -21.51 -5.71
N LYS A 132 35.26 -21.41 -4.37
CA LYS A 132 35.48 -22.53 -3.45
C LYS A 132 34.31 -22.70 -2.51
N ASN A 133 34.12 -23.91 -2.04
CA ASN A 133 33.16 -24.21 -0.98
C ASN A 133 33.68 -23.68 0.38
N SER A 134 32.80 -23.65 1.36
CA SER A 134 33.11 -23.18 2.73
C SER A 134 34.21 -24.00 3.45
N ASP A 135 34.43 -25.26 3.02
CA ASP A 135 35.46 -26.16 3.48
C ASP A 135 36.81 -25.98 2.75
N GLY A 136 36.88 -25.02 1.80
CA GLY A 136 38.09 -24.75 0.98
C GLY A 136 38.25 -25.67 -0.22
N SER A 137 37.39 -26.64 -0.44
CA SER A 137 37.39 -27.48 -1.67
C SER A 137 36.91 -26.67 -2.88
N ASP A 138 37.28 -27.14 -4.10
CA ASP A 138 36.79 -26.52 -5.33
C ASP A 138 35.27 -26.69 -5.44
N ALA A 139 34.56 -25.61 -5.73
CA ALA A 139 33.15 -25.69 -6.06
C ALA A 139 32.94 -26.37 -7.42
N THR A 140 31.83 -27.08 -7.60
CA THR A 140 31.42 -27.70 -8.87
C THR A 140 30.50 -26.79 -9.67
N TYR A 141 29.89 -25.80 -9.03
CA TYR A 141 28.93 -24.85 -9.59
C TYR A 141 29.17 -23.45 -9.08
N ALA A 142 29.00 -22.46 -9.97
CA ALA A 142 29.04 -21.06 -9.59
C ALA A 142 27.99 -20.25 -10.38
N PRO A 143 27.07 -19.53 -9.71
CA PRO A 143 26.22 -18.55 -10.39
C PRO A 143 27.11 -17.39 -10.88
N LEU A 144 26.78 -16.84 -12.07
CA LEU A 144 27.52 -15.75 -12.67
C LEU A 144 26.68 -14.46 -12.71
N VAL A 145 25.58 -14.44 -13.44
CA VAL A 145 24.72 -13.26 -13.59
C VAL A 145 23.29 -13.69 -13.86
N ARG A 146 22.33 -12.88 -13.38
CA ARG A 146 20.89 -13.08 -13.59
C ARG A 146 20.27 -11.85 -14.22
N GLY A 147 19.11 -12.00 -14.83
CA GLY A 147 18.31 -10.90 -15.33
C GLY A 147 18.81 -10.28 -16.65
N ILE A 148 19.59 -11.02 -17.43
CA ILE A 148 20.06 -10.58 -18.74
C ILE A 148 18.98 -10.74 -19.81
N THR A 149 19.03 -9.92 -20.85
CA THR A 149 18.11 -10.00 -21.98
C THR A 149 18.39 -11.23 -22.85
N LYS A 150 17.42 -11.60 -23.70
CA LYS A 150 17.57 -12.72 -24.61
C LYS A 150 18.76 -12.54 -25.56
N ASP A 151 18.96 -11.34 -26.10
CA ASP A 151 20.03 -11.06 -27.06
C ASP A 151 21.42 -11.27 -26.46
N ILE A 152 21.59 -10.90 -25.18
CA ILE A 152 22.84 -11.12 -24.44
C ILE A 152 23.03 -12.60 -24.13
N ALA A 153 21.92 -13.29 -23.74
CA ALA A 153 21.95 -14.71 -23.46
C ALA A 153 22.31 -15.52 -24.72
N ASP A 154 21.71 -15.20 -25.87
CA ASP A 154 22.02 -15.81 -27.16
C ASP A 154 23.49 -15.54 -27.53
N SER A 155 24.01 -14.32 -27.34
CA SER A 155 25.41 -13.98 -27.58
C SER A 155 26.39 -14.73 -26.66
N ALA A 156 25.99 -15.03 -25.44
CA ALA A 156 26.78 -15.80 -24.49
C ALA A 156 26.77 -17.30 -24.86
N ASP A 157 25.64 -17.83 -25.36
CA ASP A 157 25.51 -19.21 -25.82
C ASP A 157 26.35 -19.45 -27.10
N ASP A 158 26.37 -18.47 -28.01
CA ASP A 158 27.17 -18.48 -29.26
C ASP A 158 28.70 -18.52 -29.00
N LEU A 159 29.18 -18.26 -27.80
CA LEU A 159 30.60 -18.43 -27.42
C LEU A 159 31.01 -19.92 -27.41
N ASP A 160 30.07 -20.88 -27.41
CA ASP A 160 30.28 -22.31 -27.37
C ASP A 160 31.28 -22.77 -26.26
N ILE A 161 31.18 -22.13 -25.08
CA ILE A 161 32.00 -22.47 -23.92
C ILE A 161 31.35 -23.60 -23.15
N TYR A 162 31.89 -24.81 -23.29
CA TYR A 162 31.40 -25.96 -22.54
C TYR A 162 31.52 -25.77 -21.02
N GLY A 163 30.38 -25.76 -20.35
CA GLY A 163 30.25 -25.46 -18.92
C GLY A 163 29.72 -24.06 -18.62
N LEU A 164 29.52 -23.21 -19.63
CA LEU A 164 28.67 -22.03 -19.48
C LEU A 164 27.21 -22.47 -19.70
N ILE A 165 26.41 -22.28 -18.65
CA ILE A 165 24.99 -22.70 -18.68
C ILE A 165 24.15 -21.44 -18.88
N VAL A 166 23.43 -21.39 -20.01
CA VAL A 166 22.42 -20.36 -20.28
C VAL A 166 21.06 -20.93 -19.98
N SER A 167 20.35 -20.36 -19.04
CA SER A 167 19.01 -20.83 -18.66
C SER A 167 18.01 -19.69 -18.56
N ARG A 168 16.72 -20.00 -18.78
CA ARG A 168 15.64 -19.04 -18.56
C ARG A 168 15.54 -18.70 -17.10
N ASP A 169 15.23 -17.45 -16.82
CA ASP A 169 15.00 -16.90 -15.50
C ASP A 169 13.82 -15.93 -15.56
N VAL A 170 13.24 -15.58 -14.43
CA VAL A 170 12.15 -14.63 -14.32
C VAL A 170 12.63 -13.48 -13.44
N LYS A 171 12.47 -12.25 -13.94
CA LYS A 171 12.75 -11.04 -13.19
C LYS A 171 11.43 -10.34 -12.86
N ARG A 172 11.21 -10.09 -11.58
CA ARG A 172 10.09 -9.26 -11.13
C ARG A 172 10.37 -7.80 -11.47
N TYR A 173 9.38 -7.11 -12.00
CA TYR A 173 9.50 -5.75 -12.48
C TYR A 173 8.36 -4.88 -11.92
N TYR A 174 8.73 -3.76 -11.33
CA TYR A 174 7.84 -2.75 -10.75
C TYR A 174 7.95 -1.49 -11.62
N PRO A 175 7.02 -1.30 -12.59
CA PRO A 175 7.11 -0.22 -13.58
C PRO A 175 7.16 1.18 -12.95
N ASN A 176 6.44 1.36 -11.84
CA ASN A 176 6.29 2.64 -11.17
C ASN A 176 7.33 2.86 -10.05
N GLY A 177 8.42 2.06 -10.00
CA GLY A 177 9.50 2.19 -9.02
C GLY A 177 9.01 2.02 -7.58
N ASN A 178 9.17 3.05 -6.76
CA ASN A 178 8.83 3.04 -5.33
C ASN A 178 7.32 3.20 -5.01
N PHE A 179 6.46 3.21 -6.03
CA PHE A 179 5.01 3.34 -5.88
C PHE A 179 4.42 2.16 -5.08
N LEU A 180 3.70 2.44 -4.01
CA LEU A 180 3.05 1.45 -3.13
C LEU A 180 4.04 0.40 -2.54
N ALA A 181 5.34 0.71 -2.48
CA ALA A 181 6.41 -0.26 -2.24
C ALA A 181 6.22 -1.13 -0.98
N SER A 182 5.87 -0.52 0.15
CA SER A 182 5.70 -1.23 1.43
C SER A 182 4.48 -2.16 1.47
N ALA A 183 3.48 -1.94 0.60
CA ALA A 183 2.32 -2.82 0.46
C ALA A 183 2.54 -3.91 -0.59
N LEU A 184 3.09 -3.57 -1.76
CA LEU A 184 3.45 -4.55 -2.78
C LEU A 184 4.49 -5.53 -2.24
N GLY A 185 5.52 -5.01 -1.57
CA GLY A 185 6.63 -5.82 -1.09
C GLY A 185 7.62 -6.19 -2.18
N GLY A 186 8.37 -7.25 -1.96
CA GLY A 186 9.37 -7.73 -2.90
C GLY A 186 9.62 -9.23 -2.79
N ILE A 187 10.40 -9.77 -3.73
CA ILE A 187 10.79 -11.18 -3.78
C ILE A 187 12.29 -11.35 -3.54
N ASN A 188 12.70 -12.53 -3.11
CA ASN A 188 14.12 -12.90 -3.06
C ASN A 188 14.64 -13.35 -4.44
N SER A 189 15.93 -13.68 -4.49
CA SER A 189 16.57 -14.17 -5.71
C SER A 189 16.02 -15.50 -6.25
N GLU A 190 15.24 -16.23 -5.46
CA GLU A 190 14.63 -17.50 -5.85
C GLU A 190 13.18 -17.33 -6.32
N GLY A 191 12.65 -16.08 -6.30
CA GLY A 191 11.29 -15.76 -6.72
C GLY A 191 10.24 -15.94 -5.62
N VAL A 192 10.65 -16.11 -4.35
CA VAL A 192 9.75 -16.28 -3.20
C VAL A 192 9.46 -14.91 -2.58
N GLY A 193 8.22 -14.64 -2.24
CA GLY A 193 7.81 -13.40 -1.59
C GLY A 193 8.48 -13.17 -0.24
N LEU A 194 8.97 -11.94 -0.02
CA LEU A 194 9.66 -11.53 1.21
C LEU A 194 8.80 -10.67 2.13
N THR A 195 8.02 -9.78 1.56
CA THR A 195 7.19 -8.79 2.27
C THR A 195 5.94 -8.47 1.47
N GLY A 196 4.98 -7.76 2.09
CA GLY A 196 3.80 -7.22 1.41
C GLY A 196 2.91 -8.28 0.76
N ILE A 197 2.25 -7.88 -0.31
CA ILE A 197 1.38 -8.75 -1.14
C ILE A 197 2.18 -9.90 -1.75
N GLU A 198 3.41 -9.65 -2.16
CA GLU A 198 4.30 -10.69 -2.70
C GLU A 198 4.49 -11.87 -1.73
N LEU A 199 4.57 -11.60 -0.41
CA LEU A 199 4.65 -12.63 0.63
C LEU A 199 3.26 -13.20 0.95
N GLN A 200 2.28 -12.36 1.16
CA GLN A 200 0.96 -12.78 1.65
C GLN A 200 0.23 -13.68 0.66
N TYR A 201 0.43 -13.43 -0.64
CA TYR A 201 -0.20 -14.17 -1.74
C TYR A 201 0.81 -14.98 -2.56
N ASP A 202 1.97 -15.34 -1.96
CA ASP A 202 3.02 -16.09 -2.65
C ASP A 202 2.52 -17.41 -3.25
N GLU A 203 1.64 -18.12 -2.53
CA GLU A 203 1.05 -19.40 -2.97
C GLU A 203 0.23 -19.25 -4.27
N TYR A 204 -0.46 -18.15 -4.46
CA TYR A 204 -1.22 -17.86 -5.68
C TYR A 204 -0.32 -17.33 -6.78
N LEU A 205 0.56 -16.39 -6.45
CA LEU A 205 1.42 -15.72 -7.41
C LEU A 205 2.49 -16.65 -8.02
N ALA A 206 3.07 -17.58 -7.23
CA ALA A 206 4.25 -18.34 -7.65
C ALA A 206 3.99 -19.34 -8.77
N GLY A 207 2.76 -19.82 -8.93
CA GLY A 207 2.42 -20.89 -9.87
C GLY A 207 3.06 -22.22 -9.49
N ILE A 208 2.98 -23.19 -10.38
CA ILE A 208 3.53 -24.53 -10.21
C ILE A 208 4.54 -24.81 -11.32
N SER A 209 5.82 -24.97 -10.95
CA SER A 209 6.87 -25.28 -11.91
C SER A 209 6.64 -26.61 -12.61
N GLY A 210 6.83 -26.63 -13.91
CA GLY A 210 6.80 -27.81 -14.74
C GLY A 210 8.10 -28.61 -14.64
N MET A 211 8.12 -29.78 -15.29
CA MET A 211 9.27 -30.67 -15.29
C MET A 211 9.52 -31.26 -16.66
N LYS A 212 10.78 -31.30 -17.06
CA LYS A 212 11.24 -31.95 -18.28
C LYS A 212 12.21 -33.07 -17.92
N ILE A 213 11.77 -34.29 -18.11
CA ILE A 213 12.57 -35.49 -17.85
C ILE A 213 13.00 -36.08 -19.20
N GLY A 214 14.31 -36.25 -19.39
CA GLY A 214 14.82 -36.84 -20.62
C GLY A 214 16.25 -37.35 -20.47
N GLY A 215 16.66 -38.18 -21.43
CA GLY A 215 18.04 -38.71 -21.52
C GLY A 215 18.98 -37.65 -22.13
N TYR A 216 20.07 -37.41 -21.43
CA TYR A 216 21.16 -36.55 -21.88
C TYR A 216 22.48 -37.31 -21.80
N ASP A 217 23.38 -37.06 -22.74
CA ASP A 217 24.75 -37.57 -22.65
C ASP A 217 25.57 -36.80 -21.58
N SER A 218 26.79 -37.24 -21.36
CA SER A 218 27.73 -36.57 -20.44
C SER A 218 28.11 -35.16 -20.88
N TRP A 219 27.75 -34.73 -22.07
CA TRP A 219 27.99 -33.43 -22.67
C TRP A 219 26.77 -32.50 -22.61
N GLY A 220 25.63 -33.04 -22.09
CA GLY A 220 24.38 -32.30 -22.03
C GLY A 220 23.54 -32.32 -23.30
N ASN A 221 23.95 -33.09 -24.36
CA ASN A 221 23.17 -33.24 -25.55
C ASN A 221 22.05 -34.26 -25.34
N ARG A 222 20.92 -34.04 -25.99
CA ARG A 222 19.80 -35.01 -25.99
C ARG A 222 20.20 -36.32 -26.63
N LEU A 223 19.90 -37.43 -25.94
CA LEU A 223 20.11 -38.76 -26.53
C LEU A 223 19.07 -38.97 -27.62
N PRO A 224 19.48 -39.35 -28.85
CA PRO A 224 18.55 -39.73 -29.92
C PRO A 224 17.78 -41.00 -29.50
N PHE A 225 16.49 -41.05 -29.79
CA PHE A 225 15.59 -42.18 -29.53
C PHE A 225 15.06 -42.37 -28.11
N GLU A 226 15.30 -41.42 -27.16
CA GLU A 226 14.65 -41.45 -25.86
C GLU A 226 13.32 -40.67 -25.83
N THR A 227 12.36 -41.19 -25.03
CA THR A 227 11.06 -40.52 -24.82
C THR A 227 11.20 -39.47 -23.78
N TYR A 228 10.97 -38.21 -24.16
CA TYR A 228 10.94 -37.10 -23.23
C TYR A 228 9.55 -36.98 -22.60
N LYS A 229 9.51 -36.90 -21.27
CA LYS A 229 8.30 -36.56 -20.54
C LYS A 229 8.36 -35.05 -20.19
N PHE A 230 7.38 -34.32 -20.68
CA PHE A 230 7.22 -32.91 -20.39
C PHE A 230 5.91 -32.69 -19.62
N THR A 231 6.02 -32.12 -18.43
CA THR A 231 4.91 -31.60 -17.67
C THR A 231 5.00 -30.09 -17.78
N PRO A 232 4.06 -29.39 -18.41
CA PRO A 232 4.12 -27.94 -18.55
C PRO A 232 3.99 -27.27 -17.15
N PRO A 233 4.59 -26.11 -16.93
CA PRO A 233 4.31 -25.31 -15.76
C PRO A 233 2.87 -24.82 -15.78
N ILE A 234 2.34 -24.50 -14.62
CA ILE A 234 1.08 -23.77 -14.44
C ILE A 234 1.48 -22.41 -13.91
N ASP A 235 1.24 -21.37 -14.69
CA ASP A 235 1.58 -20.00 -14.30
C ASP A 235 0.76 -19.56 -13.08
N GLY A 236 1.26 -18.59 -12.31
CA GLY A 236 0.61 -18.07 -11.12
C GLY A 236 -0.63 -17.22 -11.46
N ASN A 237 -1.51 -17.11 -10.51
CA ASN A 237 -2.69 -16.27 -10.60
C ASN A 237 -2.30 -14.78 -10.46
N ASP A 238 -3.05 -13.92 -11.13
CA ASP A 238 -2.96 -12.48 -10.96
C ASP A 238 -3.71 -12.04 -9.72
N ILE A 239 -3.20 -11.01 -9.05
CA ILE A 239 -3.82 -10.38 -7.90
C ILE A 239 -4.28 -8.99 -8.28
N VAL A 240 -5.60 -8.75 -8.22
CA VAL A 240 -6.18 -7.42 -8.41
C VAL A 240 -6.37 -6.75 -7.06
N LEU A 241 -5.78 -5.59 -6.91
CA LEU A 241 -5.88 -4.80 -5.68
C LEU A 241 -7.15 -3.92 -5.67
N THR A 242 -7.53 -3.48 -4.48
CA THR A 242 -8.55 -2.44 -4.28
C THR A 242 -7.99 -1.03 -4.52
N VAL A 243 -6.66 -0.91 -4.60
CA VAL A 243 -5.94 0.36 -4.80
C VAL A 243 -6.30 0.98 -6.13
N ASP A 244 -6.53 2.29 -6.12
CA ASP A 244 -6.72 3.11 -7.31
C ASP A 244 -5.41 3.87 -7.60
N GLU A 245 -4.79 3.61 -8.75
CA GLU A 245 -3.50 4.18 -9.13
C GLU A 245 -3.50 5.72 -9.06
N ASN A 246 -4.61 6.37 -9.43
CA ASN A 246 -4.70 7.84 -9.41
C ASN A 246 -4.76 8.38 -7.98
N LEU A 247 -5.55 7.75 -7.09
CA LEU A 247 -5.61 8.13 -5.68
C LEU A 247 -4.28 7.86 -4.97
N GLN A 248 -3.64 6.75 -5.27
CA GLN A 248 -2.31 6.42 -4.76
C GLN A 248 -1.27 7.46 -5.19
N TYR A 249 -1.27 7.85 -6.48
CA TYR A 249 -0.35 8.86 -6.99
C TYR A 249 -0.52 10.22 -6.29
N VAL A 250 -1.77 10.65 -6.06
CA VAL A 250 -2.05 11.88 -5.31
C VAL A 250 -1.54 11.76 -3.88
N ALA A 251 -1.80 10.64 -3.21
CA ALA A 251 -1.35 10.38 -1.84
C ALA A 251 0.19 10.38 -1.72
N GLU A 252 0.89 9.74 -2.66
CA GLU A 252 2.36 9.73 -2.76
C GLU A 252 2.94 11.15 -2.88
N LYS A 253 2.35 11.95 -3.76
CA LYS A 253 2.77 13.35 -3.99
C LYS A 253 2.62 14.19 -2.70
N ILE A 254 1.49 14.07 -2.02
CA ILE A 254 1.21 14.80 -0.77
C ILE A 254 2.12 14.33 0.36
N ALA A 255 2.31 13.01 0.51
CA ALA A 255 3.22 12.47 1.53
C ALA A 255 4.67 12.93 1.32
N GLN A 256 5.15 12.91 0.06
CA GLN A 256 6.49 13.38 -0.30
C GLN A 256 6.67 14.89 -0.04
N LYS A 257 5.61 15.67 -0.30
CA LYS A 257 5.58 17.10 0.03
C LYS A 257 5.68 17.29 1.53
N GLY A 258 4.82 16.62 2.32
CA GLY A 258 4.81 16.72 3.77
C GLY A 258 6.15 16.32 4.40
N LEU A 259 6.79 15.26 3.89
CA LEU A 259 8.11 14.82 4.36
C LEU A 259 9.16 15.94 4.22
N LYS A 260 9.16 16.64 3.09
CA LYS A 260 10.12 17.72 2.82
C LYS A 260 9.80 19.00 3.58
N GLU A 261 8.53 19.46 3.55
CA GLU A 261 8.12 20.73 4.16
C GLU A 261 8.29 20.73 5.67
N HIS A 262 7.98 19.62 6.31
CA HIS A 262 8.06 19.49 7.76
C HIS A 262 9.37 18.88 8.26
N ASN A 263 10.30 18.54 7.34
CA ASN A 263 11.53 17.81 7.67
C ASN A 263 11.23 16.66 8.64
N ALA A 264 10.20 15.87 8.29
CA ALA A 264 9.65 14.83 9.13
C ALA A 264 10.46 13.54 9.04
N LYS A 265 10.40 12.71 10.07
CA LYS A 265 10.95 11.35 10.05
C LYS A 265 10.16 10.44 9.11
N GLY A 266 8.84 10.61 9.07
CA GLY A 266 7.96 9.87 8.18
C GLY A 266 6.65 10.59 7.90
N VAL A 267 6.03 10.27 6.76
CA VAL A 267 4.67 10.69 6.44
C VAL A 267 3.90 9.50 5.89
N HIS A 268 2.73 9.26 6.48
CA HIS A 268 1.91 8.10 6.19
C HIS A 268 0.51 8.56 5.79
N VAL A 269 -0.01 8.00 4.69
CA VAL A 269 -1.34 8.33 4.16
C VAL A 269 -2.11 7.05 3.89
N LEU A 270 -3.34 6.99 4.40
CA LEU A 270 -4.27 5.90 4.16
C LEU A 270 -5.59 6.46 3.65
N ILE A 271 -6.06 5.97 2.50
CA ILE A 271 -7.36 6.33 1.90
C ILE A 271 -8.19 5.06 1.80
N THR A 272 -9.43 5.10 2.31
CA THR A 272 -10.32 3.92 2.28
C THR A 272 -11.74 4.29 1.84
N ASP A 273 -12.46 3.30 1.31
CA ASP A 273 -13.91 3.37 1.16
C ASP A 273 -14.56 2.84 2.46
N PRO A 274 -15.28 3.69 3.21
CA PRO A 274 -15.88 3.27 4.47
C PRO A 274 -17.02 2.25 4.30
N ASN A 275 -17.59 2.11 3.10
CA ASN A 275 -18.80 1.32 2.88
C ASN A 275 -18.51 -0.16 2.60
N ASN A 276 -17.29 -0.48 2.18
CA ASN A 276 -16.88 -1.85 1.85
C ASN A 276 -15.54 -2.26 2.46
N GLY A 277 -14.78 -1.33 3.07
CA GLY A 277 -13.49 -1.59 3.70
C GLY A 277 -12.31 -1.65 2.74
N GLU A 278 -12.49 -1.33 1.46
CA GLU A 278 -11.42 -1.28 0.46
C GLU A 278 -10.38 -0.22 0.80
N ILE A 279 -9.10 -0.58 0.71
CA ILE A 279 -7.99 0.36 0.76
C ILE A 279 -7.77 0.91 -0.65
N LEU A 280 -8.02 2.19 -0.83
CA LEU A 280 -7.90 2.89 -2.11
C LEU A 280 -6.50 3.45 -2.36
N ALA A 281 -5.80 3.80 -1.28
CA ALA A 281 -4.39 4.19 -1.32
C ALA A 281 -3.72 3.95 0.04
N MET A 282 -2.44 3.56 0.02
CA MET A 282 -1.61 3.29 1.19
C MET A 282 -0.17 3.75 0.94
N VAL A 283 0.27 4.78 1.66
CA VAL A 283 1.59 5.41 1.46
C VAL A 283 2.38 5.46 2.76
N ASN A 284 3.63 5.08 2.67
CA ASN A 284 4.62 5.25 3.73
C ASN A 284 5.86 5.94 3.13
N LYS A 285 6.23 7.11 3.65
CA LYS A 285 7.47 7.82 3.28
C LYS A 285 8.35 8.02 4.53
N PRO A 286 9.70 7.88 4.41
CA PRO A 286 10.44 7.46 3.21
C PRO A 286 10.14 6.01 2.83
N ASP A 287 10.40 5.68 1.56
CA ASP A 287 10.18 4.37 0.97
C ASP A 287 11.40 3.90 0.17
N TYR A 288 11.28 2.77 -0.53
CA TYR A 288 12.34 2.16 -1.33
C TYR A 288 11.82 1.73 -2.70
N ASP A 289 12.74 1.44 -3.64
CA ASP A 289 12.38 0.86 -4.94
C ASP A 289 12.47 -0.69 -4.86
N PRO A 290 11.34 -1.43 -5.01
CA PRO A 290 11.34 -2.88 -5.00
C PRO A 290 12.16 -3.53 -6.14
N ASN A 291 12.47 -2.80 -7.21
CA ASN A 291 13.42 -3.27 -8.23
C ASN A 291 14.85 -3.40 -7.69
N THR A 292 15.19 -2.66 -6.63
CA THR A 292 16.49 -2.66 -5.94
C THR A 292 16.33 -2.73 -4.42
N PRO A 293 15.72 -3.82 -3.88
CA PRO A 293 15.16 -3.86 -2.53
C PRO A 293 16.18 -3.74 -1.39
N TYR A 294 17.47 -3.79 -1.69
CA TYR A 294 18.58 -3.68 -0.74
C TYR A 294 19.38 -2.38 -0.89
N MET A 295 18.90 -1.40 -1.67
CA MET A 295 19.57 -0.11 -1.85
C MET A 295 18.90 0.98 -1.01
N GLY A 296 19.70 1.86 -0.40
CA GLY A 296 19.22 3.01 0.35
C GLY A 296 18.86 2.73 1.82
N TYR A 297 19.10 1.51 2.32
CA TYR A 297 18.81 1.13 3.70
C TYR A 297 19.57 1.96 4.73
N GLU A 298 20.74 2.52 4.37
CA GLU A 298 21.61 3.32 5.25
C GLU A 298 20.92 4.60 5.76
N SER A 299 19.81 5.00 5.12
CA SER A 299 19.02 6.16 5.56
C SER A 299 17.95 5.80 6.61
N PHE A 300 17.80 4.52 6.94
CA PHE A 300 16.85 4.04 7.93
C PHE A 300 17.51 3.71 9.26
N ASP A 301 16.79 3.87 10.36
CA ASP A 301 17.26 3.52 11.69
C ASP A 301 17.52 2.01 11.81
N GLY A 302 18.54 1.63 12.59
CA GLY A 302 18.86 0.23 12.87
C GLY A 302 20.25 0.10 13.46
N GLU A 303 20.47 -0.90 14.33
CA GLU A 303 21.79 -1.18 14.90
C GLU A 303 22.66 -2.01 13.94
N THR A 304 22.00 -2.78 13.07
CA THR A 304 22.65 -3.60 12.05
C THR A 304 22.07 -3.29 10.68
N GLU A 305 22.80 -3.67 9.62
CA GLU A 305 22.33 -3.59 8.23
C GLU A 305 20.96 -4.30 8.06
N ASN A 306 20.78 -5.46 8.67
CA ASN A 306 19.53 -6.19 8.62
C ASN A 306 18.38 -5.42 9.30
N ASP A 307 18.62 -4.76 10.44
CA ASP A 307 17.61 -3.94 11.10
C ASP A 307 17.19 -2.75 10.22
N GLN A 308 18.16 -2.10 9.57
CA GLN A 308 17.90 -0.99 8.64
C GLN A 308 17.09 -1.44 7.43
N ILE A 309 17.41 -2.60 6.84
CA ILE A 309 16.66 -3.18 5.73
C ILE A 309 15.22 -3.53 6.17
N GLN A 310 15.06 -4.16 7.33
CA GLN A 310 13.73 -4.49 7.87
C GLN A 310 12.90 -3.23 8.14
N ASN A 311 13.52 -2.15 8.64
CA ASN A 311 12.85 -0.88 8.86
C ASN A 311 12.51 -0.16 7.55
N MET A 312 13.34 -0.30 6.52
CA MET A 312 13.06 0.21 5.17
C MET A 312 11.85 -0.46 4.54
N TRP A 313 11.72 -1.80 4.68
CA TRP A 313 10.60 -2.57 4.11
C TRP A 313 9.32 -2.48 4.94
N ARG A 314 9.41 -1.97 6.17
CA ARG A 314 8.32 -1.95 7.13
C ARG A 314 7.13 -1.11 6.64
N ASN A 315 5.94 -1.69 6.69
CA ASN A 315 4.69 -0.96 6.47
C ASN A 315 4.22 -0.35 7.79
N TRP A 316 4.53 0.92 8.02
CA TRP A 316 4.20 1.64 9.25
C TRP A 316 2.69 1.63 9.55
N LEU A 317 1.84 1.80 8.52
CA LEU A 317 0.38 1.84 8.68
C LEU A 317 -0.20 0.53 9.24
N VAL A 318 0.50 -0.59 9.01
CA VAL A 318 0.10 -1.95 9.41
C VAL A 318 0.80 -2.38 10.69
N SER A 319 2.11 -2.15 10.78
CA SER A 319 2.98 -2.78 11.78
C SER A 319 3.33 -1.90 12.96
N ASP A 320 3.11 -0.59 12.88
CA ASP A 320 3.45 0.34 13.95
C ASP A 320 2.24 0.77 14.76
N THR A 321 2.47 1.00 16.04
CA THR A 321 1.45 1.48 16.96
C THR A 321 1.83 2.81 17.56
N PHE A 322 0.85 3.66 17.76
CA PHE A 322 1.02 4.99 18.33
C PHE A 322 -0.17 5.35 19.23
N GLU A 323 0.03 6.29 20.13
CA GLU A 323 -1.09 6.89 20.86
C GLU A 323 -1.89 7.78 19.90
N PRO A 324 -3.20 7.53 19.69
CA PRO A 324 -3.97 8.23 18.65
C PRO A 324 -4.24 9.71 18.99
N GLY A 325 -4.02 10.11 20.24
CA GLY A 325 -4.29 11.46 20.69
C GLY A 325 -5.74 11.90 20.45
N SER A 326 -5.94 13.15 20.04
CA SER A 326 -7.26 13.74 19.89
C SER A 326 -8.16 13.11 18.82
N THR A 327 -7.64 12.29 17.92
CA THR A 327 -8.48 11.52 16.98
C THR A 327 -9.32 10.47 17.71
N PHE A 328 -8.83 9.94 18.84
CA PHE A 328 -9.55 8.96 19.65
C PHE A 328 -10.77 9.56 20.40
N LYS A 329 -10.87 10.87 20.53
CA LYS A 329 -12.03 11.55 21.17
C LYS A 329 -13.34 11.19 20.50
N ILE A 330 -13.29 10.86 19.21
CA ILE A 330 -14.44 10.40 18.43
C ILE A 330 -14.97 9.08 19.02
N VAL A 331 -14.08 8.15 19.39
CA VAL A 331 -14.42 6.85 19.98
C VAL A 331 -15.07 7.01 21.36
N THR A 332 -14.50 7.85 22.22
CA THR A 332 -15.06 8.13 23.55
C THR A 332 -16.42 8.81 23.45
N MET A 333 -16.57 9.77 22.54
CA MET A 333 -17.81 10.52 22.36
C MET A 333 -18.93 9.66 21.78
N ILE A 334 -18.64 8.82 20.77
CA ILE A 334 -19.67 7.92 20.20
C ILE A 334 -20.12 6.90 21.25
N ALA A 335 -19.21 6.36 22.07
CA ALA A 335 -19.55 5.45 23.15
C ALA A 335 -20.47 6.11 24.18
N ALA A 336 -20.17 7.34 24.59
CA ALA A 336 -20.99 8.09 25.55
C ALA A 336 -22.38 8.45 25.01
N LEU A 337 -22.48 8.77 23.71
CA LEU A 337 -23.78 8.98 23.04
C LEU A 337 -24.59 7.69 22.92
N GLN A 338 -23.98 6.57 22.60
CA GLN A 338 -24.65 5.27 22.52
C GLN A 338 -25.21 4.80 23.85
N GLU A 339 -24.47 5.04 24.95
CA GLU A 339 -24.93 4.70 26.31
C GLU A 339 -25.89 5.76 26.91
N GLY A 340 -26.12 6.87 26.19
CA GLY A 340 -27.02 7.93 26.62
C GLY A 340 -26.55 8.70 27.87
N VAL A 341 -25.25 8.63 28.21
CA VAL A 341 -24.66 9.36 29.35
C VAL A 341 -24.35 10.81 29.03
N VAL A 342 -24.40 11.15 27.73
CA VAL A 342 -24.34 12.52 27.22
C VAL A 342 -25.34 12.73 26.08
N SER A 343 -25.75 13.98 25.88
CA SER A 343 -26.66 14.41 24.81
C SER A 343 -26.20 15.72 24.19
N ASP A 344 -26.73 16.10 23.01
CA ASP A 344 -26.43 17.36 22.32
C ASP A 344 -26.74 18.62 23.17
N SER A 345 -27.64 18.50 24.15
CA SER A 345 -28.02 19.58 25.07
C SER A 345 -27.05 19.76 26.26
N ASP A 346 -26.13 18.83 26.47
CA ASP A 346 -25.19 18.92 27.60
C ASP A 346 -24.14 20.00 27.40
N THR A 347 -23.73 20.58 28.53
CA THR A 347 -22.64 21.55 28.55
C THR A 347 -21.53 21.13 29.51
N PHE A 348 -20.29 21.49 29.16
CA PHE A 348 -19.07 21.13 29.86
C PHE A 348 -18.25 22.35 30.16
N VAL A 349 -17.61 22.41 31.35
CA VAL A 349 -16.80 23.57 31.76
C VAL A 349 -15.33 23.24 31.77
N CYS A 350 -14.54 23.94 30.99
CA CYS A 350 -13.09 23.77 30.94
C CYS A 350 -12.37 24.97 31.58
N ASN A 351 -11.70 24.72 32.69
CA ASN A 351 -10.85 25.70 33.43
C ASN A 351 -9.34 25.40 33.26
N GLY A 352 -8.95 24.75 32.12
CA GLY A 352 -7.55 24.49 31.76
C GLY A 352 -6.96 23.20 32.32
N GLY A 353 -7.65 22.47 33.21
CA GLY A 353 -7.18 21.16 33.70
C GLY A 353 -8.05 20.59 34.82
N VAL A 354 -7.83 19.28 35.11
CA VAL A 354 -8.51 18.52 36.18
C VAL A 354 -7.46 17.96 37.13
N LYS A 355 -7.68 18.06 38.43
CA LYS A 355 -6.77 17.62 39.48
C LYS A 355 -7.11 16.20 39.96
N PHE A 356 -6.15 15.29 39.86
CA PHE A 356 -6.21 13.92 40.39
C PHE A 356 -5.16 13.77 41.49
N GLY A 357 -5.56 13.83 42.72
CA GLY A 357 -4.63 13.84 43.87
C GLY A 357 -3.60 14.97 43.77
N ASN A 358 -2.32 14.62 43.65
CA ASN A 358 -1.22 15.59 43.48
C ASN A 358 -0.88 15.91 42.02
N THR A 359 -1.49 15.23 41.04
CA THR A 359 -1.24 15.41 39.60
C THR A 359 -2.38 16.19 38.96
N THR A 360 -2.06 17.11 38.05
CA THR A 360 -3.06 17.81 37.26
C THR A 360 -2.91 17.42 35.79
N VAL A 361 -3.95 16.79 35.22
CA VAL A 361 -4.06 16.56 33.79
C VAL A 361 -4.60 17.82 33.13
N LYS A 362 -3.83 18.37 32.20
CA LYS A 362 -4.09 19.70 31.63
C LYS A 362 -4.76 19.63 30.26
N CYS A 363 -5.60 20.62 29.98
CA CYS A 363 -6.02 20.90 28.61
C CYS A 363 -4.87 21.53 27.82
N TRP A 364 -4.90 21.41 26.49
CA TRP A 364 -3.93 22.12 25.66
C TRP A 364 -4.07 23.63 25.80
N LYS A 365 -5.30 24.14 25.88
CA LYS A 365 -5.59 25.54 26.23
C LYS A 365 -5.53 25.71 27.75
N ARG A 366 -4.45 26.29 28.23
CA ARG A 366 -4.15 26.38 29.68
C ARG A 366 -5.10 27.31 30.46
N GLU A 367 -5.63 28.32 29.79
CA GLU A 367 -6.63 29.29 30.35
C GLU A 367 -8.03 28.67 30.42
N GLY A 368 -8.21 27.52 29.75
CA GLY A 368 -9.52 26.88 29.63
C GLY A 368 -10.34 27.40 28.45
N HIS A 369 -11.36 26.61 28.08
CA HIS A 369 -12.30 26.97 27.01
C HIS A 369 -13.59 27.62 27.53
N GLY A 370 -13.77 27.68 28.86
CA GLY A 370 -15.04 28.11 29.45
C GLY A 370 -16.12 27.04 29.29
N THR A 371 -17.37 27.50 29.25
CA THR A 371 -18.54 26.60 29.02
C THR A 371 -18.69 26.28 27.54
N GLN A 372 -18.85 25.01 27.24
CA GLN A 372 -18.92 24.46 25.86
C GLN A 372 -20.08 23.46 25.74
N THR A 373 -20.73 23.41 24.61
CA THR A 373 -21.63 22.33 24.21
C THR A 373 -20.86 21.07 23.90
N LEU A 374 -21.52 19.91 23.75
CA LEU A 374 -20.91 18.64 23.37
C LEU A 374 -20.17 18.77 22.04
N ALA A 375 -20.78 19.40 21.02
CA ALA A 375 -20.15 19.66 19.73
C ALA A 375 -18.88 20.53 19.85
N GLU A 376 -18.91 21.54 20.71
CA GLU A 376 -17.76 22.43 20.94
C GLU A 376 -16.62 21.70 21.67
N VAL A 377 -16.90 20.74 22.55
CA VAL A 377 -15.88 19.89 23.18
C VAL A 377 -15.06 19.15 22.11
N LEU A 378 -15.71 18.60 21.07
CA LEU A 378 -15.02 17.95 19.96
C LEU A 378 -14.33 18.96 19.04
N LYS A 379 -15.02 20.05 18.67
CA LYS A 379 -14.50 21.13 17.84
C LYS A 379 -13.24 21.74 18.42
N ASN A 380 -13.28 22.15 19.67
CA ASN A 380 -12.16 22.80 20.38
C ASN A 380 -11.11 21.79 20.88
N SER A 381 -11.31 20.50 20.57
CA SER A 381 -10.42 19.40 21.03
C SER A 381 -10.18 19.46 22.56
N CYS A 382 -11.20 19.76 23.36
CA CYS A 382 -11.09 20.00 24.77
C CYS A 382 -10.81 18.73 25.57
N ASN A 383 -9.62 18.63 26.21
CA ASN A 383 -9.28 17.47 27.03
C ASN A 383 -10.15 17.38 28.29
N VAL A 384 -10.45 18.55 28.93
CA VAL A 384 -11.25 18.58 30.17
C VAL A 384 -12.67 18.09 29.93
N GLY A 385 -13.32 18.52 28.83
CA GLY A 385 -14.65 17.99 28.47
C GLY A 385 -14.62 16.51 28.18
N MET A 386 -13.58 16.02 27.51
CA MET A 386 -13.43 14.58 27.25
C MET A 386 -13.17 13.75 28.51
N MET A 387 -12.41 14.29 29.48
CA MET A 387 -12.22 13.64 30.79
C MET A 387 -13.55 13.46 31.53
N GLU A 388 -14.39 14.52 31.52
CA GLU A 388 -15.73 14.48 32.14
C GLU A 388 -16.66 13.49 31.41
N ILE A 389 -16.62 13.46 30.08
CA ILE A 389 -17.39 12.48 29.29
C ILE A 389 -16.95 11.06 29.62
N GLY A 390 -15.63 10.80 29.68
CA GLY A 390 -15.08 9.50 30.04
C GLY A 390 -15.40 9.09 31.49
N GLU A 391 -15.41 10.03 32.43
CA GLU A 391 -15.83 9.78 33.81
C GLU A 391 -17.32 9.41 33.92
N ARG A 392 -18.21 10.11 33.19
CA ARG A 392 -19.63 9.74 33.09
C ARG A 392 -19.88 8.38 32.48
N LEU A 393 -19.08 8.01 31.45
CA LEU A 393 -19.17 6.71 30.78
C LEU A 393 -18.64 5.58 31.65
N GLY A 394 -17.54 5.81 32.36
CA GLY A 394 -16.82 4.80 33.13
C GLY A 394 -15.93 3.88 32.29
N ILE A 395 -14.90 3.32 32.95
CA ILE A 395 -13.87 2.54 32.25
C ILE A 395 -14.40 1.25 31.63
N GLU A 396 -15.33 0.57 32.28
CA GLU A 396 -15.86 -0.69 31.78
C GLU A 396 -16.60 -0.50 30.47
N LYS A 397 -17.45 0.51 30.38
CA LYS A 397 -18.16 0.84 29.14
C LYS A 397 -17.21 1.38 28.09
N LEU A 398 -16.28 2.25 28.45
CA LEU A 398 -15.30 2.75 27.49
C LEU A 398 -14.48 1.61 26.88
N ASN A 399 -13.97 0.67 27.68
CA ASN A 399 -13.25 -0.51 27.20
C ASN A 399 -14.13 -1.46 26.37
N GLU A 400 -15.40 -1.62 26.74
CA GLU A 400 -16.35 -2.40 25.93
C GLU A 400 -16.40 -1.86 24.49
N TYR A 401 -16.55 -0.53 24.33
CA TYR A 401 -16.57 0.10 23.01
C TYR A 401 -15.21 0.09 22.31
N ILE A 402 -14.11 0.22 23.03
CA ILE A 402 -12.76 0.09 22.50
C ILE A 402 -12.60 -1.29 21.83
N TYR A 403 -12.94 -2.39 22.53
CA TYR A 403 -12.87 -3.75 21.98
C TYR A 403 -13.94 -4.01 20.91
N LYS A 404 -15.13 -3.45 21.05
CA LYS A 404 -16.24 -3.57 20.09
C LYS A 404 -15.86 -2.97 18.74
N LEU A 405 -15.15 -1.85 18.73
CA LEU A 405 -14.63 -1.16 17.54
C LEU A 405 -13.30 -1.75 17.01
N GLY A 406 -12.82 -2.86 17.58
CA GLY A 406 -11.71 -3.62 17.05
C GLY A 406 -10.33 -3.27 17.60
N PHE A 407 -10.20 -2.31 18.52
CA PHE A 407 -8.90 -2.00 19.12
C PHE A 407 -8.38 -3.14 20.00
N GLY A 408 -7.06 -3.26 20.11
CA GLY A 408 -6.39 -4.32 20.88
C GLY A 408 -6.38 -5.70 20.21
N LYS A 409 -6.82 -5.80 18.94
CA LYS A 409 -6.79 -7.01 18.10
C LYS A 409 -6.41 -6.62 16.68
N THR A 410 -5.92 -7.59 15.91
CA THR A 410 -5.72 -7.39 14.47
C THR A 410 -7.04 -7.09 13.78
N THR A 411 -7.01 -6.25 12.76
CA THR A 411 -8.17 -5.95 11.90
C THR A 411 -8.45 -7.10 10.95
N GLY A 412 -7.42 -7.91 10.66
CA GLY A 412 -7.46 -8.99 9.68
C GLY A 412 -7.17 -8.50 8.26
N ILE A 413 -6.46 -7.38 8.13
CA ILE A 413 -5.95 -6.93 6.83
C ILE A 413 -5.16 -8.04 6.15
N ASP A 414 -5.30 -8.18 4.87
CA ASP A 414 -4.61 -9.14 4.02
C ASP A 414 -3.17 -8.68 3.66
N LEU A 415 -2.45 -8.21 4.66
CA LEU A 415 -1.02 -7.87 4.64
C LEU A 415 -0.31 -8.49 5.84
N PRO A 416 0.96 -8.89 5.70
CA PRO A 416 1.71 -9.49 6.79
C PRO A 416 2.15 -8.47 7.85
N GLY A 417 2.38 -8.94 9.07
CA GLY A 417 3.02 -8.15 10.13
C GLY A 417 2.11 -7.16 10.85
N GLU A 418 0.79 -7.38 10.84
CA GLU A 418 -0.17 -6.51 11.53
C GLU A 418 0.02 -6.54 13.05
N ALA A 419 0.15 -5.34 13.65
CA ALA A 419 0.24 -5.17 15.09
C ALA A 419 -1.15 -5.07 15.75
N THR A 420 -1.24 -5.50 17.01
CA THR A 420 -2.52 -5.49 17.76
C THR A 420 -2.79 -4.21 18.53
N GLY A 421 -1.78 -3.34 18.72
CA GLY A 421 -1.88 -2.26 19.67
C GLY A 421 -1.88 -2.74 21.14
N ILE A 422 -1.96 -1.77 22.05
CA ILE A 422 -2.01 -2.04 23.50
C ILE A 422 -3.23 -1.32 24.07
N VAL A 423 -4.16 -2.10 24.64
CA VAL A 423 -5.31 -1.59 25.38
C VAL A 423 -5.16 -1.99 26.85
N LYS A 424 -5.13 -0.99 27.73
CA LYS A 424 -5.01 -1.24 29.16
C LYS A 424 -6.29 -1.88 29.71
N SER A 425 -6.14 -2.99 30.45
CA SER A 425 -7.28 -3.72 31.02
C SER A 425 -8.02 -2.89 32.07
N SER A 426 -9.35 -2.96 32.10
CA SER A 426 -10.21 -2.16 32.97
C SER A 426 -9.90 -2.31 34.47
N ASP A 427 -9.49 -3.51 34.90
CA ASP A 427 -9.13 -3.83 36.29
C ASP A 427 -7.82 -3.18 36.75
N THR A 428 -6.99 -2.70 35.81
CA THR A 428 -5.70 -2.03 36.09
C THR A 428 -5.73 -0.52 35.85
N VAL A 429 -6.83 0.00 35.31
CA VAL A 429 -6.96 1.43 34.95
C VAL A 429 -7.20 2.29 36.21
N SER A 430 -6.33 3.27 36.44
CA SER A 430 -6.52 4.29 37.46
C SER A 430 -7.43 5.43 36.96
N ALA A 431 -7.87 6.31 37.87
CA ALA A 431 -8.63 7.49 37.48
C ALA A 431 -7.88 8.42 36.50
N ILE A 432 -6.54 8.50 36.62
CA ILE A 432 -5.70 9.26 35.67
C ILE A 432 -5.67 8.56 34.32
N ASP A 433 -5.54 7.23 34.31
CA ASP A 433 -5.55 6.46 33.05
C ASP A 433 -6.89 6.62 32.32
N LEU A 434 -8.03 6.53 33.04
CA LEU A 434 -9.35 6.77 32.44
C LEU A 434 -9.42 8.15 31.80
N ALA A 435 -8.95 9.18 32.54
CA ALA A 435 -8.91 10.54 32.03
C ALA A 435 -8.07 10.67 30.75
N THR A 436 -6.87 10.02 30.70
CA THR A 436 -5.98 10.10 29.54
C THR A 436 -6.45 9.24 28.38
N ILE A 437 -7.00 8.04 28.62
CA ILE A 437 -7.64 7.19 27.61
C ILE A 437 -8.78 7.94 26.91
N SER A 438 -9.58 8.71 27.68
CA SER A 438 -10.73 9.45 27.14
C SER A 438 -10.37 10.44 26.03
N PHE A 439 -9.13 10.93 25.99
CA PHE A 439 -8.66 11.81 24.91
C PHE A 439 -7.53 11.22 24.07
N GLY A 440 -7.28 9.87 24.18
CA GLY A 440 -6.43 9.12 23.27
C GLY A 440 -4.98 8.96 23.66
N GLN A 441 -4.66 8.99 24.95
CA GLN A 441 -3.34 8.62 25.49
C GLN A 441 -3.43 7.33 26.32
N THR A 442 -2.29 6.76 26.73
CA THR A 442 -2.16 5.49 27.50
C THR A 442 -2.36 4.22 26.67
N ASN A 443 -3.33 4.19 25.74
CA ASN A 443 -3.52 3.10 24.79
C ASN A 443 -2.80 3.38 23.49
N THR A 444 -2.23 2.35 22.85
CA THR A 444 -1.65 2.45 21.52
C THR A 444 -2.49 1.67 20.50
N VAL A 445 -2.59 2.20 19.29
CA VAL A 445 -3.39 1.65 18.19
C VAL A 445 -2.60 1.65 16.90
N THR A 446 -2.99 0.82 15.93
CA THR A 446 -2.51 0.95 14.55
C THR A 446 -3.36 1.96 13.78
N SER A 447 -2.83 2.48 12.68
CA SER A 447 -3.60 3.33 11.76
C SER A 447 -4.82 2.60 11.19
N LEU A 448 -4.69 1.31 10.90
CA LEU A 448 -5.79 0.48 10.40
C LEU A 448 -6.92 0.33 11.42
N GLN A 449 -6.60 0.08 12.71
CA GLN A 449 -7.60 0.00 13.76
C GLN A 449 -8.35 1.33 13.91
N LEU A 450 -7.62 2.45 13.90
CA LEU A 450 -8.21 3.78 13.99
C LEU A 450 -9.11 4.07 12.80
N MET A 451 -8.65 3.72 11.58
CA MET A 451 -9.42 3.91 10.35
C MET A 451 -10.67 3.02 10.32
N ALA A 452 -10.58 1.73 10.68
CA ALA A 452 -11.71 0.83 10.72
C ALA A 452 -12.81 1.32 11.68
N ALA A 453 -12.42 1.80 12.87
CA ALA A 453 -13.35 2.39 13.84
C ALA A 453 -13.99 3.69 13.31
N PHE A 454 -13.23 4.51 12.59
CA PHE A 454 -13.73 5.72 11.95
C PHE A 454 -14.66 5.42 10.78
N ASN A 455 -14.34 4.39 9.98
CA ASN A 455 -15.20 3.90 8.89
C ASN A 455 -16.56 3.42 9.42
N ALA A 456 -16.59 2.76 10.60
CA ALA A 456 -17.85 2.37 11.22
C ALA A 456 -18.73 3.59 11.57
N ILE A 457 -18.14 4.75 11.89
CA ILE A 457 -18.88 5.99 12.10
C ILE A 457 -19.29 6.61 10.76
N ALA A 458 -18.45 6.52 9.75
CA ALA A 458 -18.71 7.05 8.42
C ALA A 458 -19.89 6.33 7.73
N ASN A 459 -19.97 5.01 7.83
CA ASN A 459 -20.95 4.16 7.13
C ASN A 459 -22.26 3.91 7.90
N GLY A 460 -22.43 4.52 9.09
CA GLY A 460 -23.67 4.39 9.86
C GLY A 460 -23.64 3.34 10.97
N GLY A 461 -22.54 2.58 11.16
CA GLY A 461 -22.39 1.71 12.33
C GLY A 461 -21.81 0.32 12.09
N ASP A 462 -21.45 -0.02 10.86
CA ASP A 462 -20.90 -1.33 10.48
C ASP A 462 -19.38 -1.33 10.61
N LEU A 463 -18.80 -2.25 11.38
CA LEU A 463 -17.35 -2.46 11.41
C LEU A 463 -16.98 -3.48 10.32
N ILE A 464 -16.33 -3.00 9.28
CA ILE A 464 -15.92 -3.76 8.11
C ILE A 464 -14.41 -4.01 8.17
N GLN A 465 -14.01 -5.23 7.89
CA GLN A 465 -12.60 -5.62 7.80
C GLN A 465 -11.93 -4.85 6.64
N PRO A 466 -10.84 -4.10 6.89
CA PRO A 466 -10.08 -3.49 5.81
C PRO A 466 -9.38 -4.56 4.96
N HIS A 467 -9.29 -4.36 3.66
CA HIS A 467 -8.61 -5.25 2.73
C HIS A 467 -8.00 -4.49 1.56
N ILE A 468 -6.93 -5.02 1.00
CA ILE A 468 -6.21 -4.43 -0.12
C ILE A 468 -6.29 -5.27 -1.40
N VAL A 469 -6.64 -6.56 -1.31
CA VAL A 469 -6.89 -7.41 -2.47
C VAL A 469 -8.39 -7.49 -2.72
N LYS A 470 -8.78 -7.31 -3.98
CA LYS A 470 -10.15 -7.37 -4.46
C LYS A 470 -10.50 -8.77 -4.94
N GLU A 471 -9.66 -9.32 -5.82
CA GLU A 471 -9.92 -10.61 -6.47
C GLU A 471 -8.61 -11.29 -6.90
N ILE A 472 -8.67 -12.62 -7.05
CA ILE A 472 -7.63 -13.48 -7.61
C ILE A 472 -8.16 -13.98 -8.95
N SER A 473 -7.35 -13.92 -9.99
CA SER A 473 -7.76 -14.25 -11.37
C SER A 473 -6.63 -14.90 -12.15
N HIS A 474 -6.97 -15.49 -13.29
CA HIS A 474 -6.01 -15.98 -14.29
C HIS A 474 -6.48 -15.63 -15.70
N GLU A 475 -5.60 -15.71 -16.69
CA GLU A 475 -5.97 -15.64 -18.09
C GLU A 475 -6.28 -17.05 -18.63
N ASP A 476 -7.44 -17.19 -19.31
CA ASP A 476 -7.77 -18.42 -20.03
C ASP A 476 -6.94 -18.58 -21.32
N GLU A 477 -7.07 -19.72 -22.02
CA GLU A 477 -6.39 -19.97 -23.30
C GLU A 477 -6.73 -18.93 -24.39
N GLY A 478 -7.80 -18.18 -24.22
CA GLY A 478 -8.26 -17.11 -25.13
C GLY A 478 -7.71 -15.74 -24.78
N GLY A 479 -6.98 -15.61 -23.68
CA GLY A 479 -6.50 -14.32 -23.15
C GLY A 479 -7.58 -13.51 -22.44
N ASN A 480 -8.70 -14.16 -22.01
CA ASN A 480 -9.72 -13.49 -21.21
C ASN A 480 -9.44 -13.72 -19.73
N ARG A 481 -9.62 -12.68 -18.92
CA ARG A 481 -9.52 -12.79 -17.48
C ARG A 481 -10.69 -13.61 -16.91
N VAL A 482 -10.37 -14.58 -16.08
CA VAL A 482 -11.32 -15.40 -15.31
C VAL A 482 -11.06 -15.15 -13.83
N ILE A 483 -12.09 -14.77 -13.10
CA ILE A 483 -12.00 -14.56 -11.64
C ILE A 483 -12.12 -15.93 -10.99
N ASP A 484 -11.10 -16.31 -10.23
CA ASP A 484 -11.05 -17.55 -9.47
C ASP A 484 -11.67 -17.37 -8.08
N GLU A 485 -11.38 -16.24 -7.44
CA GLU A 485 -11.85 -15.93 -6.10
C GLU A 485 -12.06 -14.42 -5.92
N GLU A 486 -13.23 -14.01 -5.39
CA GLU A 486 -13.46 -12.66 -4.85
C GLU A 486 -13.18 -12.67 -3.35
N VAL A 487 -12.41 -11.69 -2.87
CA VAL A 487 -12.06 -11.59 -1.45
C VAL A 487 -13.30 -11.25 -0.62
N LYS A 488 -13.62 -12.11 0.33
CA LYS A 488 -14.75 -11.93 1.26
C LYS A 488 -14.25 -11.34 2.58
N VAL A 489 -14.80 -10.21 2.96
CA VAL A 489 -14.45 -9.53 4.20
C VAL A 489 -15.48 -9.76 5.30
N SER A 490 -15.02 -9.74 6.55
CA SER A 490 -15.87 -9.82 7.72
C SER A 490 -16.57 -8.49 7.97
N VAL A 491 -17.88 -8.53 8.22
CA VAL A 491 -18.68 -7.36 8.58
C VAL A 491 -19.42 -7.61 9.88
N LYS A 492 -19.21 -6.77 10.87
CA LYS A 492 -19.99 -6.74 12.11
C LYS A 492 -20.99 -5.61 12.00
N LYS A 493 -22.25 -5.97 11.73
CA LYS A 493 -23.33 -5.02 11.46
C LYS A 493 -23.88 -4.38 12.73
N ASP A 494 -24.42 -3.17 12.57
CA ASP A 494 -25.21 -2.47 13.57
C ASP A 494 -24.50 -2.29 14.92
N LEU A 495 -23.16 -2.10 14.90
CA LEU A 495 -22.41 -1.87 16.15
C LEU A 495 -22.73 -0.50 16.76
N LEU A 496 -23.01 0.48 15.92
CA LEU A 496 -23.42 1.83 16.29
C LEU A 496 -24.78 2.17 15.66
N THR A 497 -25.49 3.12 16.23
CA THR A 497 -26.77 3.58 15.66
C THR A 497 -26.56 4.69 14.65
N ASP A 498 -27.35 4.71 13.58
CA ASP A 498 -27.34 5.76 12.56
C ASP A 498 -27.47 7.15 13.15
N SER A 499 -28.33 7.33 14.16
CA SER A 499 -28.55 8.61 14.81
C SER A 499 -27.29 9.16 15.51
N SER A 500 -26.55 8.30 16.23
CA SER A 500 -25.34 8.71 16.91
C SER A 500 -24.19 8.94 15.93
N THR A 501 -24.06 8.11 14.90
CA THR A 501 -23.05 8.29 13.86
C THR A 501 -23.29 9.54 13.04
N ALA A 502 -24.55 9.83 12.65
CA ALA A 502 -24.93 11.06 11.95
C ALA A 502 -24.64 12.31 12.81
N LEU A 503 -24.90 12.25 14.12
CA LEU A 503 -24.59 13.34 15.04
C LEU A 503 -23.09 13.58 15.13
N ILE A 504 -22.27 12.53 15.27
CA ILE A 504 -20.81 12.67 15.28
C ILE A 504 -20.30 13.24 13.96
N ARG A 505 -20.82 12.77 12.80
CA ARG A 505 -20.45 13.34 11.49
C ARG A 505 -20.73 14.83 11.43
N SER A 506 -21.89 15.28 11.94
CA SER A 506 -22.21 16.71 12.02
C SER A 506 -21.27 17.51 12.90
N TYR A 507 -20.75 16.91 14.00
CA TYR A 507 -19.74 17.54 14.84
C TYR A 507 -18.39 17.61 14.15
N LEU A 508 -18.01 16.55 13.41
CA LEU A 508 -16.77 16.52 12.63
C LEU A 508 -16.77 17.56 11.50
N GLU A 509 -17.91 17.83 10.87
CA GLU A 509 -18.06 18.93 9.93
C GLU A 509 -17.73 20.28 10.58
N ARG A 510 -18.23 20.53 11.81
CA ARG A 510 -17.95 21.77 12.55
C ARG A 510 -16.46 21.92 12.91
N THR A 511 -15.67 20.86 13.01
CA THR A 511 -14.23 20.97 13.28
C THR A 511 -13.45 21.45 12.06
N VAL A 512 -13.86 21.08 10.85
CA VAL A 512 -13.21 21.42 9.57
C VAL A 512 -13.75 22.73 9.00
N THR A 513 -15.05 23.00 9.25
CA THR A 513 -15.65 24.23 8.74
C THR A 513 -15.06 25.46 9.43
N LYS A 514 -14.65 26.40 8.65
CA LYS A 514 -14.73 27.85 8.72
C LYS A 514 -14.38 28.57 10.04
N ASP A 515 -14.62 27.97 11.20
CA ASP A 515 -14.33 28.52 12.52
C ASP A 515 -13.42 27.61 13.36
N GLY A 516 -12.99 26.45 12.79
CA GLY A 516 -12.17 25.46 13.49
C GLY A 516 -10.66 25.69 13.27
N PRO A 517 -9.83 25.16 14.17
CA PRO A 517 -8.38 25.19 14.00
C PRO A 517 -7.90 24.29 12.84
N ASP A 518 -8.78 23.53 12.24
CA ASP A 518 -8.43 22.49 11.29
C ASP A 518 -8.54 23.03 9.86
N GLY A 519 -7.41 23.37 9.25
CA GLY A 519 -7.28 23.99 7.93
C GLY A 519 -7.62 23.10 6.72
N ALA A 520 -8.43 22.05 6.90
CA ALA A 520 -8.80 21.09 5.84
C ALA A 520 -10.08 21.46 5.06
N PHE A 521 -10.57 22.67 5.20
CA PHE A 521 -11.75 23.13 4.47
C PHE A 521 -11.51 23.18 2.95
N VAL A 522 -12.38 22.51 2.19
CA VAL A 522 -12.39 22.54 0.71
C VAL A 522 -13.66 23.20 0.21
N GLN A 523 -13.52 24.24 -0.60
CA GLN A 523 -14.63 25.02 -1.13
C GLN A 523 -15.61 24.17 -1.95
N GLY A 524 -16.88 24.17 -1.55
CA GLY A 524 -17.95 23.46 -2.25
C GLY A 524 -18.13 22.00 -1.83
N TYR A 525 -17.31 21.47 -0.93
CA TYR A 525 -17.45 20.10 -0.44
C TYR A 525 -17.63 20.06 1.08
N ASN A 526 -18.48 19.16 1.56
CA ASN A 526 -18.71 18.97 2.99
C ASN A 526 -17.73 17.93 3.54
N VAL A 527 -16.61 18.38 4.05
CA VAL A 527 -15.59 17.57 4.71
C VAL A 527 -15.76 17.64 6.23
N GLY A 528 -15.65 16.50 6.89
CA GLY A 528 -15.58 16.42 8.35
C GLY A 528 -14.32 15.68 8.78
N GLY A 529 -13.71 16.09 9.91
CA GLY A 529 -12.49 15.46 10.35
C GLY A 529 -12.08 15.82 11.75
N LYS A 530 -10.96 15.25 12.21
CA LYS A 530 -10.38 15.55 13.53
C LYS A 530 -8.87 15.47 13.45
N THR A 531 -8.20 16.51 13.92
CA THR A 531 -6.75 16.52 14.09
C THR A 531 -6.32 15.81 15.37
N GLY A 532 -5.14 15.22 15.33
CA GLY A 532 -4.43 14.65 16.45
C GLY A 532 -3.04 15.24 16.61
N THR A 533 -2.59 15.32 17.85
CA THR A 533 -1.19 15.64 18.18
C THR A 533 -0.83 14.78 19.37
N ALA A 534 -0.02 13.79 19.17
CA ALA A 534 0.38 12.83 20.19
C ALA A 534 1.88 12.94 20.47
N GLN A 535 2.27 13.03 21.74
CA GLN A 535 3.68 12.94 22.13
C GLN A 535 4.15 11.49 22.00
N LYS A 536 5.36 11.28 21.51
CA LYS A 536 5.97 9.95 21.49
C LYS A 536 6.58 9.62 22.85
N VAL A 537 6.50 8.38 23.23
CA VAL A 537 7.21 7.87 24.41
C VAL A 537 8.68 7.61 24.02
N ASP A 538 9.60 8.17 24.80
CA ASP A 538 11.02 7.88 24.64
C ASP A 538 11.30 6.44 25.15
N PRO A 539 11.75 5.52 24.27
CA PRO A 539 11.97 4.12 24.65
C PRO A 539 13.03 3.93 25.74
N ASN A 540 13.95 4.88 25.88
CA ASN A 540 15.04 4.78 26.87
C ASN A 540 14.56 5.18 28.28
N THR A 541 13.63 6.12 28.39
CA THR A 541 13.17 6.66 29.68
C THR A 541 11.78 6.17 30.06
N GLY A 542 10.99 5.65 29.11
CA GLY A 542 9.59 5.28 29.31
C GLY A 542 8.68 6.48 29.60
N THR A 543 9.14 7.71 29.34
CA THR A 543 8.38 8.94 29.55
C THR A 543 8.11 9.65 28.23
N TYR A 544 7.14 10.56 28.21
CA TYR A 544 6.87 11.35 27.00
C TYR A 544 8.06 12.21 26.59
N SER A 545 8.45 12.15 25.32
CA SER A 545 9.42 13.06 24.72
C SER A 545 8.94 14.50 24.80
N LYS A 546 9.87 15.45 24.88
CA LYS A 546 9.55 16.88 24.92
C LYS A 546 9.36 17.50 23.55
N ASP A 547 9.92 16.86 22.52
CA ASP A 547 10.12 17.39 21.17
C ASP A 547 9.70 16.44 20.04
N LYS A 548 9.29 15.21 20.37
CA LYS A 548 8.86 14.23 19.37
C LYS A 548 7.36 14.00 19.43
N TYR A 549 6.72 14.28 18.31
CA TYR A 549 5.27 14.20 18.15
C TYR A 549 4.88 13.42 16.90
N ILE A 550 3.68 12.85 16.91
CA ILE A 550 2.96 12.43 15.72
C ILE A 550 1.83 13.41 15.50
N SER A 551 1.91 14.16 14.41
CA SER A 551 0.90 15.11 13.97
C SER A 551 -0.01 14.45 12.97
N SER A 552 -1.30 14.31 13.28
CA SER A 552 -2.20 13.53 12.44
C SER A 552 -3.53 14.24 12.18
N MET A 553 -4.23 13.77 11.15
CA MET A 553 -5.63 14.10 10.89
C MET A 553 -6.35 12.89 10.29
N ILE A 554 -7.58 12.66 10.75
CA ILE A 554 -8.52 11.73 10.16
C ILE A 554 -9.74 12.50 9.66
N ALA A 555 -10.20 12.21 8.44
CA ALA A 555 -11.29 12.94 7.82
C ALA A 555 -12.15 12.07 6.91
N LEU A 556 -13.35 12.51 6.60
CA LEU A 556 -14.30 11.85 5.70
C LEU A 556 -15.02 12.86 4.81
N ALA A 557 -15.49 12.41 3.66
CA ALA A 557 -16.26 13.20 2.72
C ALA A 557 -17.14 12.31 1.80
N PRO A 558 -18.31 12.84 1.36
CA PRO A 558 -19.06 13.96 1.95
C PRO A 558 -19.69 13.57 3.29
N ILE A 559 -20.03 14.52 4.12
CA ILE A 559 -20.59 14.28 5.47
C ILE A 559 -21.90 13.50 5.44
N GLU A 560 -22.78 13.78 4.48
CA GLU A 560 -24.12 13.21 4.39
C GLU A 560 -24.09 11.72 4.01
N ASN A 561 -23.18 11.35 3.12
CA ASN A 561 -22.99 10.00 2.63
C ASN A 561 -21.53 9.76 2.30
N PRO A 562 -20.69 9.45 3.30
CA PRO A 562 -19.26 9.31 3.11
C PRO A 562 -18.89 8.26 2.07
N GLN A 563 -18.10 8.68 1.08
CA GLN A 563 -17.59 7.84 0.00
C GLN A 563 -16.09 7.56 0.19
N ILE A 564 -15.43 8.39 0.99
CA ILE A 564 -14.00 8.31 1.21
C ILE A 564 -13.66 8.73 2.64
N THR A 565 -12.74 8.03 3.23
CA THR A 565 -12.09 8.39 4.49
C THR A 565 -10.59 8.44 4.29
N VAL A 566 -9.95 9.38 4.96
CA VAL A 566 -8.51 9.64 4.82
C VAL A 566 -7.87 9.78 6.20
N PHE A 567 -6.72 9.17 6.37
CA PHE A 567 -5.83 9.38 7.51
C PHE A 567 -4.47 9.86 7.01
N ILE A 568 -3.95 10.93 7.63
CA ILE A 568 -2.59 11.42 7.42
C ILE A 568 -1.89 11.48 8.77
N ALA A 569 -0.68 10.95 8.85
CA ALA A 569 0.21 11.09 9.99
C ALA A 569 1.58 11.61 9.52
N VAL A 570 2.08 12.62 10.21
CA VAL A 570 3.44 13.16 10.04
C VAL A 570 4.21 12.82 11.31
N ASP A 571 5.16 11.91 11.19
CA ASP A 571 5.97 11.43 12.30
C ASP A 571 7.19 12.33 12.52
N GLU A 572 7.38 12.79 13.74
CA GLU A 572 8.46 13.65 14.19
C GLU A 572 8.71 14.85 13.25
N PRO A 573 7.69 15.73 12.99
CA PRO A 573 7.96 16.97 12.26
C PRO A 573 8.96 17.83 13.03
N SER A 574 10.00 18.33 12.35
CA SER A 574 11.11 19.04 13.00
C SER A 574 11.32 20.49 12.51
N ASN A 575 10.43 21.00 11.63
CA ASN A 575 10.53 22.35 11.07
C ASN A 575 9.71 23.40 11.86
N GLY A 576 9.65 23.26 13.20
CA GLY A 576 9.06 24.24 14.11
C GLY A 576 7.60 23.96 14.49
N ALA A 577 6.70 23.68 13.56
CA ALA A 577 5.31 23.31 13.82
C ALA A 577 5.18 21.81 14.16
N TYR A 578 4.31 21.48 15.13
CA TYR A 578 4.04 20.10 15.52
C TYR A 578 2.55 19.82 15.81
N TYR A 579 1.71 20.83 15.79
CA TYR A 579 0.27 20.63 15.95
C TYR A 579 -0.35 20.05 14.67
N GLY A 580 -1.25 19.07 14.81
CA GLY A 580 -1.92 18.44 13.67
C GLY A 580 -2.68 19.44 12.78
N GLY A 581 -3.22 20.52 13.37
CA GLY A 581 -3.88 21.60 12.64
C GLY A 581 -2.94 22.42 11.75
N GLU A 582 -1.66 22.52 12.13
CA GLU A 582 -0.64 23.27 11.36
C GLU A 582 0.12 22.38 10.37
N VAL A 583 0.26 21.08 10.68
CA VAL A 583 1.08 20.13 9.94
C VAL A 583 0.24 19.23 9.04
N ALA A 584 -0.73 18.50 9.63
CA ALA A 584 -1.49 17.48 8.88
C ALA A 584 -2.71 18.06 8.15
N ALA A 585 -3.39 19.08 8.71
CA ALA A 585 -4.61 19.62 8.11
C ALA A 585 -4.37 20.34 6.78
N PRO A 586 -3.30 21.12 6.56
CA PRO A 586 -3.01 21.68 5.24
C PRO A 586 -2.74 20.60 4.17
N LEU A 587 -2.03 19.52 4.53
CA LEU A 587 -1.79 18.38 3.64
C LEU A 587 -3.11 17.66 3.31
N MET A 588 -4.01 17.49 4.31
CA MET A 588 -5.33 16.92 4.11
C MET A 588 -6.17 17.73 3.14
N LYS A 589 -6.12 19.06 3.25
CA LYS A 589 -6.82 19.97 2.33
C LYS A 589 -6.37 19.76 0.90
N GLU A 590 -5.06 19.82 0.65
CA GLU A 590 -4.51 19.66 -0.70
C GLU A 590 -4.82 18.27 -1.26
N LEU A 591 -4.76 17.23 -0.42
CA LEU A 591 -5.14 15.89 -0.82
C LEU A 591 -6.59 15.84 -1.27
N PHE A 592 -7.53 16.36 -0.48
CA PHE A 592 -8.94 16.40 -0.88
C PHE A 592 -9.21 17.24 -2.12
N GLU A 593 -8.52 18.36 -2.31
CA GLU A 593 -8.64 19.18 -3.52
C GLU A 593 -8.28 18.40 -4.78
N GLU A 594 -7.23 17.59 -4.76
CA GLU A 594 -6.82 16.74 -5.89
C GLU A 594 -7.73 15.50 -6.01
N VAL A 595 -8.07 14.86 -4.90
CA VAL A 595 -8.99 13.71 -4.86
C VAL A 595 -10.35 14.08 -5.45
N PHE A 596 -10.95 15.20 -5.05
CA PHE A 596 -12.24 15.62 -5.58
C PHE A 596 -12.18 15.96 -7.07
N LYS A 597 -11.10 16.53 -7.57
CA LYS A 597 -10.90 16.73 -9.02
C LYS A 597 -10.91 15.39 -9.77
N TYR A 598 -10.27 14.36 -9.20
CA TYR A 598 -10.28 13.03 -9.80
C TYR A 598 -11.67 12.40 -9.74
N MET A 599 -12.33 12.43 -8.58
CA MET A 599 -13.66 11.84 -8.39
C MET A 599 -14.75 12.50 -9.27
N ASP A 600 -14.63 13.78 -9.57
CA ASP A 600 -15.52 14.51 -10.50
C ASP A 600 -15.17 14.24 -11.97
N SER A 601 -14.08 13.56 -12.26
CA SER A 601 -13.66 13.27 -13.64
C SER A 601 -14.56 12.21 -14.30
N PRO A 602 -14.63 12.17 -15.64
CA PRO A 602 -15.37 11.12 -16.35
C PRO A 602 -14.91 9.69 -16.02
N LEU A 603 -13.65 9.53 -15.60
CA LEU A 603 -13.06 8.24 -15.25
C LEU A 603 -13.59 7.66 -13.92
N ALA A 604 -13.95 8.52 -12.99
CA ALA A 604 -14.31 8.12 -11.63
C ALA A 604 -15.75 8.46 -11.22
N LYS A 605 -16.42 9.35 -11.95
CA LYS A 605 -17.75 9.90 -11.61
C LYS A 605 -18.86 8.84 -11.50
N GLU A 606 -18.78 7.75 -12.26
CA GLU A 606 -19.77 6.67 -12.16
C GLU A 606 -19.62 5.88 -10.84
N ARG A 607 -18.42 5.88 -10.29
CA ARG A 607 -18.09 5.14 -9.07
C ARG A 607 -18.31 5.96 -7.80
N PHE A 608 -17.96 7.24 -7.81
CA PHE A 608 -18.06 8.12 -6.66
C PHE A 608 -19.22 9.11 -6.82
N SER A 609 -20.20 9.02 -5.93
CA SER A 609 -21.34 9.94 -5.89
C SER A 609 -21.05 11.19 -5.06
N ILE A 610 -20.01 11.93 -5.43
CA ILE A 610 -19.67 13.20 -4.79
C ILE A 610 -20.25 14.34 -5.60
N TYR A 611 -20.95 15.25 -4.93
CA TYR A 611 -21.55 16.43 -5.53
C TYR A 611 -20.97 17.68 -4.88
N LYS A 612 -20.62 18.64 -5.74
CA LYS A 612 -20.20 19.96 -5.27
C LYS A 612 -21.43 20.76 -4.84
N ASN A 613 -21.34 21.44 -3.72
CA ASN A 613 -22.35 22.38 -3.29
C ASN A 613 -22.18 23.72 -4.04
N VAL A 614 -23.26 24.19 -4.62
CA VAL A 614 -23.31 25.40 -5.43
C VAL A 614 -24.30 26.40 -4.83
N ILE A 615 -23.90 27.66 -4.75
CA ILE A 615 -24.78 28.75 -4.32
C ILE A 615 -25.58 29.21 -5.53
N ILE A 616 -26.92 29.20 -5.42
CA ILE A 616 -27.81 29.56 -6.53
C ILE A 616 -27.65 31.03 -6.88
N PRO A 617 -27.25 31.37 -8.13
CA PRO A 617 -27.16 32.75 -8.58
C PRO A 617 -28.57 33.37 -8.78
N ASP A 618 -28.65 34.69 -8.73
CA ASP A 618 -29.93 35.38 -9.01
C ASP A 618 -30.10 35.66 -10.49
N VAL A 619 -31.01 34.92 -11.13
CA VAL A 619 -31.35 35.08 -12.54
C VAL A 619 -32.66 35.86 -12.78
N ARG A 620 -33.26 36.41 -11.74
CA ARG A 620 -34.47 37.23 -11.86
C ARG A 620 -34.17 38.55 -12.55
N GLY A 621 -35.01 38.99 -13.44
CA GLY A 621 -34.83 40.15 -14.32
C GLY A 621 -34.02 39.86 -15.58
N LYS A 622 -33.55 38.64 -15.75
CA LYS A 622 -32.84 38.19 -16.95
C LYS A 622 -33.81 37.63 -17.99
N SER A 623 -33.39 37.57 -19.24
CA SER A 623 -34.07 36.78 -20.27
C SER A 623 -33.96 35.28 -19.97
N ILE A 624 -34.81 34.47 -20.60
CA ILE A 624 -34.79 33.02 -20.44
C ILE A 624 -33.41 32.45 -20.83
N ASP A 625 -32.85 32.92 -21.94
CA ASP A 625 -31.59 32.40 -22.47
C ASP A 625 -30.38 32.80 -21.56
N GLU A 626 -30.36 34.05 -21.07
CA GLU A 626 -29.37 34.50 -20.11
C GLU A 626 -29.44 33.73 -18.79
N ALA A 627 -30.69 33.48 -18.31
CA ALA A 627 -30.91 32.73 -17.08
C ALA A 627 -30.40 31.27 -17.21
N LYS A 628 -30.69 30.60 -18.32
CA LYS A 628 -30.16 29.26 -18.61
C LYS A 628 -28.65 29.23 -18.67
N GLN A 629 -28.03 30.22 -19.33
CA GLN A 629 -26.57 30.31 -19.41
C GLN A 629 -25.90 30.50 -18.03
N ILE A 630 -26.49 31.40 -17.21
CA ILE A 630 -25.95 31.65 -15.86
C ILE A 630 -26.12 30.41 -14.98
N LEU A 631 -27.28 29.73 -15.00
CA LEU A 631 -27.48 28.51 -14.21
C LEU A 631 -26.51 27.40 -14.69
N LYS A 632 -26.42 27.19 -16.00
CA LYS A 632 -25.48 26.22 -16.57
C LYS A 632 -24.02 26.50 -16.24
N ALA A 633 -23.61 27.78 -16.26
CA ALA A 633 -22.25 28.18 -15.88
C ALA A 633 -21.94 27.88 -14.40
N ASN A 634 -22.97 27.72 -13.57
CA ASN A 634 -22.87 27.30 -12.16
C ASN A 634 -23.26 25.80 -11.96
N ASN A 635 -23.17 24.98 -13.00
CA ASN A 635 -23.50 23.56 -12.96
C ASN A 635 -24.94 23.28 -12.45
N LEU A 636 -25.90 24.15 -12.76
CA LEU A 636 -27.32 24.01 -12.42
C LEU A 636 -28.18 23.87 -13.69
N GLU A 637 -29.25 23.12 -13.62
CA GLU A 637 -30.23 23.01 -14.69
C GLU A 637 -31.36 23.99 -14.49
N ALA A 638 -32.09 24.34 -15.57
CA ALA A 638 -33.22 25.27 -15.54
C ALA A 638 -34.49 24.61 -16.06
N GLU A 639 -35.51 24.56 -15.22
CA GLU A 639 -36.90 24.27 -15.63
C GLU A 639 -37.70 25.57 -15.73
N ILE A 640 -38.35 25.80 -16.87
CA ILE A 640 -39.04 27.06 -17.12
C ILE A 640 -40.56 26.88 -17.01
N LYS A 641 -41.19 27.66 -16.14
CA LYS A 641 -42.64 27.76 -16.02
C LYS A 641 -43.10 29.11 -16.58
N GLY A 642 -44.16 29.12 -17.35
CA GLY A 642 -44.75 30.31 -17.95
C GLY A 642 -44.21 30.68 -19.33
N ASN A 643 -44.78 31.71 -19.98
CA ASN A 643 -44.56 32.04 -21.39
C ASN A 643 -44.04 33.48 -21.60
N GLY A 644 -43.60 34.15 -20.53
CA GLY A 644 -43.07 35.53 -20.59
C GLY A 644 -41.61 35.57 -21.06
N LYS A 645 -41.12 36.79 -21.32
CA LYS A 645 -39.75 37.00 -21.79
C LYS A 645 -38.72 37.17 -20.67
N THR A 646 -39.19 37.51 -19.44
CA THR A 646 -38.34 37.85 -18.32
C THR A 646 -38.59 36.94 -17.13
N ILE A 647 -37.54 36.47 -16.47
CA ILE A 647 -37.63 35.68 -15.23
C ILE A 647 -38.08 36.59 -14.09
N VAL A 648 -39.23 36.32 -13.49
CA VAL A 648 -39.81 37.14 -12.40
C VAL A 648 -39.60 36.51 -11.02
N SER A 649 -39.55 35.17 -10.95
CA SER A 649 -39.34 34.42 -9.70
C SER A 649 -38.58 33.13 -9.90
N MET A 650 -38.01 32.66 -8.84
CA MET A 650 -37.32 31.37 -8.70
C MET A 650 -38.03 30.62 -7.56
N GLU A 651 -38.27 29.33 -7.70
CA GLU A 651 -38.91 28.51 -6.68
C GLU A 651 -37.98 28.35 -5.47
N THR A 652 -36.70 28.08 -5.76
CA THR A 652 -35.63 28.11 -4.76
C THR A 652 -35.00 29.50 -4.73
N TYR A 653 -34.88 30.10 -3.54
CA TYR A 653 -34.35 31.46 -3.40
C TYR A 653 -32.90 31.56 -3.85
N PRO A 654 -32.46 32.57 -4.60
CA PRO A 654 -31.06 32.87 -4.86
C PRO A 654 -30.28 33.05 -3.55
N GLY A 655 -29.05 32.59 -3.51
CA GLY A 655 -28.21 32.56 -2.32
C GLY A 655 -28.34 31.28 -1.49
N SER A 656 -29.37 30.45 -1.75
CA SER A 656 -29.45 29.11 -1.15
C SER A 656 -28.37 28.19 -1.73
N THR A 657 -27.89 27.27 -0.91
CA THR A 657 -26.92 26.25 -1.35
C THR A 657 -27.66 24.98 -1.76
N VAL A 658 -27.35 24.42 -2.93
CA VAL A 658 -27.87 23.17 -3.48
C VAL A 658 -26.74 22.34 -4.06
N LYS A 659 -27.00 21.05 -4.32
CA LYS A 659 -26.03 20.20 -5.02
C LYS A 659 -25.94 20.61 -6.49
N GLU A 660 -24.77 20.51 -7.12
CA GLU A 660 -24.60 20.64 -8.57
C GLU A 660 -25.52 19.67 -9.31
N GLY A 661 -25.89 20.00 -10.53
CA GLY A 661 -26.89 19.25 -11.30
C GLY A 661 -28.33 19.46 -10.84
N THR A 662 -28.57 20.21 -9.74
CA THR A 662 -29.95 20.50 -9.29
C THR A 662 -30.71 21.34 -10.32
N THR A 663 -31.92 20.91 -10.67
CA THR A 663 -32.84 21.66 -11.55
C THR A 663 -33.53 22.78 -10.77
N ILE A 664 -33.29 24.03 -11.19
CA ILE A 664 -33.91 25.21 -10.61
C ILE A 664 -35.12 25.61 -11.41
N THR A 665 -36.30 25.53 -10.81
CA THR A 665 -37.52 26.00 -11.43
C THR A 665 -37.60 27.52 -11.42
N ILE A 666 -37.63 28.13 -12.60
CA ILE A 666 -37.71 29.58 -12.81
C ILE A 666 -39.00 29.94 -13.56
N THR A 667 -39.64 31.02 -13.14
CA THR A 667 -40.91 31.46 -13.75
C THR A 667 -40.71 32.68 -14.64
N ALA A 668 -41.11 32.54 -15.91
CA ALA A 668 -41.05 33.61 -16.90
C ALA A 668 -42.45 34.29 -17.07
N LYS A 669 -42.50 35.61 -16.95
CA LYS A 669 -43.70 36.46 -17.18
C LYS A 669 -43.34 37.76 -17.88
N ASP A 670 -44.28 38.35 -18.57
CA ASP A 670 -44.16 39.73 -19.10
C ASP A 670 -44.56 40.73 -18.02
N SER A 671 -43.78 40.81 -16.94
CA SER A 671 -44.04 41.67 -15.79
C SER A 671 -42.75 42.23 -15.24
N ASN A 672 -42.79 43.47 -14.76
CA ASN A 672 -41.63 44.12 -14.09
C ASN A 672 -41.62 43.95 -12.56
N GLN A 673 -42.61 43.19 -12.02
CA GLN A 673 -42.61 42.92 -10.56
C GLN A 673 -41.74 41.73 -10.25
N ILE A 674 -40.53 42.04 -9.79
CA ILE A 674 -39.50 41.06 -9.44
C ILE A 674 -39.35 41.06 -7.92
N ASN A 675 -39.46 39.88 -7.30
CA ASN A 675 -39.09 39.73 -5.89
C ASN A 675 -37.63 40.00 -5.72
N LYS A 676 -37.24 40.84 -4.73
CA LYS A 676 -35.87 41.26 -4.48
C LYS A 676 -35.23 40.51 -3.27
N GLU A 677 -35.96 39.60 -2.63
CA GLU A 677 -35.45 38.82 -1.51
C GLU A 677 -34.45 37.75 -2.01
N VAL A 678 -33.33 37.64 -1.32
CA VAL A 678 -32.29 36.58 -1.51
C VAL A 678 -31.98 35.97 -0.16
N ILE A 679 -31.45 34.78 -0.14
CA ILE A 679 -30.92 34.14 1.06
C ILE A 679 -29.47 34.57 1.24
N MET A 680 -29.07 34.94 2.43
CA MET A 680 -27.68 35.20 2.78
C MET A 680 -26.91 33.88 2.74
N PRO A 681 -25.94 33.71 1.82
CA PRO A 681 -25.19 32.47 1.73
C PRO A 681 -24.22 32.32 2.91
N ASP A 682 -23.79 31.09 3.14
CA ASP A 682 -22.67 30.86 4.05
C ASP A 682 -21.36 31.07 3.28
N LEU A 683 -20.60 32.07 3.67
CA LEU A 683 -19.36 32.49 3.04
C LEU A 683 -18.11 32.21 3.90
N LYS A 684 -18.31 31.73 5.14
CA LYS A 684 -17.19 31.46 6.03
C LYS A 684 -16.17 30.51 5.39
N GLY A 685 -14.89 30.74 5.62
CA GLY A 685 -13.78 29.97 5.05
C GLY A 685 -13.46 30.24 3.59
N SER A 686 -14.34 30.91 2.83
CA SER A 686 -14.09 31.27 1.44
C SER A 686 -13.10 32.42 1.31
N THR A 687 -12.48 32.53 0.11
CA THR A 687 -11.61 33.66 -0.19
C THR A 687 -12.40 34.96 -0.32
N LYS A 688 -11.73 36.09 -0.13
CA LYS A 688 -12.33 37.41 -0.30
C LYS A 688 -12.92 37.59 -1.71
N GLU A 689 -12.22 37.13 -2.74
CA GLU A 689 -12.62 37.20 -4.14
C GLU A 689 -13.91 36.43 -4.40
N PHE A 690 -14.00 35.17 -3.93
CA PHE A 690 -15.20 34.36 -4.04
C PHE A 690 -16.39 34.96 -3.31
N ALA A 691 -16.19 35.41 -2.06
CA ALA A 691 -17.24 36.05 -1.28
C ALA A 691 -17.76 37.33 -1.98
N SER A 692 -16.85 38.14 -2.53
CA SER A 692 -17.19 39.35 -3.29
C SER A 692 -18.02 39.03 -4.53
N GLU A 693 -17.62 38.03 -5.30
CA GLU A 693 -18.31 37.60 -6.50
C GLU A 693 -19.74 37.13 -6.18
N ILE A 694 -19.90 36.25 -5.22
CA ILE A 694 -21.21 35.74 -4.80
C ILE A 694 -22.14 36.85 -4.32
N LEU A 695 -21.66 37.73 -3.43
CA LEU A 695 -22.50 38.83 -2.91
C LEU A 695 -22.89 39.81 -3.99
N ASN A 696 -21.97 40.14 -4.92
CA ASN A 696 -22.25 41.00 -6.06
C ASN A 696 -23.32 40.36 -6.99
N ASN A 697 -23.22 39.04 -7.28
CA ASN A 697 -24.20 38.32 -8.08
C ASN A 697 -25.60 38.32 -7.44
N LEU A 698 -25.66 38.31 -6.11
CA LEU A 698 -26.89 38.39 -5.34
C LEU A 698 -27.38 39.84 -5.17
N GLY A 699 -26.59 40.83 -5.58
CA GLY A 699 -26.90 42.27 -5.39
C GLY A 699 -26.81 42.73 -3.95
N ILE A 700 -25.98 42.10 -3.12
CA ILE A 700 -25.68 42.50 -1.74
C ILE A 700 -24.42 43.35 -1.73
N ILE A 701 -24.43 44.46 -0.99
CA ILE A 701 -23.30 45.36 -0.85
C ILE A 701 -22.39 44.83 0.25
N CYS A 702 -21.15 44.47 -0.06
CA CYS A 702 -20.21 43.96 0.93
C CYS A 702 -19.12 44.99 1.29
N GLU A 703 -18.80 45.05 2.58
CA GLU A 703 -17.64 45.76 3.13
C GLU A 703 -16.75 44.72 3.81
N PHE A 704 -15.45 44.72 3.47
CA PHE A 704 -14.49 43.74 4.00
C PHE A 704 -13.62 44.42 5.05
N GLU A 705 -13.46 43.77 6.22
CA GLU A 705 -12.59 44.17 7.32
C GLU A 705 -11.53 43.08 7.55
N GLY A 706 -10.24 43.44 7.62
CA GLY A 706 -9.13 42.52 7.83
C GLY A 706 -8.54 41.96 6.54
N GLU A 707 -7.74 40.91 6.67
CA GLU A 707 -7.05 40.21 5.56
C GLU A 707 -7.19 38.70 5.73
N GLY A 708 -7.16 37.94 4.63
CA GLY A 708 -7.25 36.49 4.61
C GLY A 708 -8.62 35.97 4.15
N ASN A 709 -9.07 34.87 4.74
CA ASN A 709 -10.35 34.24 4.41
C ASN A 709 -11.48 34.77 5.27
N VAL A 710 -12.72 34.62 4.80
CA VAL A 710 -13.92 35.04 5.53
C VAL A 710 -14.01 34.31 6.87
N HIS A 711 -13.90 35.07 7.96
CA HIS A 711 -14.04 34.56 9.32
C HIS A 711 -15.48 34.66 9.80
N SER A 712 -16.13 35.81 9.59
CA SER A 712 -17.51 36.03 9.98
C SER A 712 -18.22 37.00 9.04
N GLN A 713 -19.54 36.96 9.08
CA GLN A 713 -20.44 37.84 8.34
C GLN A 713 -21.47 38.46 9.29
N SER A 714 -21.73 39.76 9.15
CA SER A 714 -22.63 40.49 10.06
C SER A 714 -24.10 40.06 9.99
N ILE A 715 -24.49 39.40 8.89
CA ILE A 715 -25.80 38.77 8.71
C ILE A 715 -25.59 37.27 8.61
N ALA A 716 -26.24 36.48 9.47
CA ALA A 716 -26.08 35.05 9.50
C ALA A 716 -26.58 34.39 8.18
N SER A 717 -25.94 33.30 7.78
CA SER A 717 -26.37 32.47 6.63
C SER A 717 -27.80 31.97 6.84
N GLY A 718 -28.54 31.77 5.74
CA GLY A 718 -29.94 31.35 5.77
C GLY A 718 -30.95 32.48 5.98
N ASN A 719 -30.53 33.68 6.44
CA ASN A 719 -31.43 34.78 6.61
C ASN A 719 -31.86 35.40 5.27
N LYS A 720 -33.14 35.78 5.18
CA LYS A 720 -33.68 36.53 4.04
C LYS A 720 -33.21 37.98 4.11
N VAL A 721 -32.63 38.47 3.05
CA VAL A 721 -32.19 39.85 2.86
C VAL A 721 -32.74 40.39 1.52
N VAL A 722 -32.77 41.71 1.38
CA VAL A 722 -33.21 42.35 0.16
C VAL A 722 -32.00 42.88 -0.63
N LYS A 723 -32.04 42.82 -1.96
CA LYS A 723 -31.00 43.44 -2.81
C LYS A 723 -30.69 44.87 -2.36
N GLY A 724 -29.42 45.22 -2.29
CA GLY A 724 -28.92 46.49 -1.74
C GLY A 724 -28.66 46.49 -0.25
N THR A 725 -28.94 45.40 0.49
CA THR A 725 -28.55 45.25 1.89
C THR A 725 -27.03 45.32 2.02
N LYS A 726 -26.51 46.05 3.03
CA LYS A 726 -25.09 46.06 3.34
C LYS A 726 -24.75 44.95 4.31
N VAL A 727 -23.67 44.26 4.08
CA VAL A 727 -23.10 43.24 4.96
C VAL A 727 -21.62 43.51 5.17
N THR A 728 -21.17 43.43 6.43
CA THR A 728 -19.76 43.46 6.77
C THR A 728 -19.23 42.04 6.83
N ILE A 729 -18.14 41.79 6.12
CA ILE A 729 -17.42 40.51 6.08
C ILE A 729 -16.09 40.71 6.78
N THR A 730 -15.91 40.05 7.91
CA THR A 730 -14.63 40.06 8.63
C THR A 730 -13.73 39.00 8.08
N LEU A 731 -12.52 39.35 7.68
CA LEU A 731 -11.48 38.45 7.20
C LEU A 731 -10.47 38.15 8.32
N ASN A 732 -9.92 36.96 8.36
CA ASN A 732 -8.82 36.62 9.24
C ASN A 732 -7.77 35.81 8.47
N LYS A 733 -6.49 36.09 8.74
CA LYS A 733 -5.40 35.20 8.26
C LYS A 733 -5.54 33.89 8.99
N ALA A 734 -5.41 32.78 8.29
CA ALA A 734 -5.40 31.48 8.91
C ALA A 734 -4.36 31.48 10.05
N PHE A 735 -4.87 31.41 11.28
CA PHE A 735 -4.21 31.15 12.55
C PHE A 735 -2.86 31.86 12.86
N GLU A 736 -2.90 32.90 13.67
CA GLU A 736 -1.89 33.15 14.68
C GLU A 736 -2.32 32.39 15.95
N TYR A 737 -1.52 31.40 16.37
CA TYR A 737 -1.65 30.70 17.66
C TYR A 737 -1.02 31.51 18.79
#